data_fdb0c8219d74e118150557872561a937
#
_entry.id   fdb0c8219d74e118150557872561a937
#
_cell.length_a   1.000
_cell.length_b   1.000
_cell.length_c   1.000
_cell.angle_alpha   90.00
_cell.angle_beta   90.00
_cell.angle_gamma   90.00
#
_symmetry.space_group_name_H-M   'P 1'
#
loop_
_entity.id
_entity.type
_entity.pdbx_description
1 polymer ?
#
loop_
_entity_poly.entity_id
_entity_poly.type
_entity_poly.pdbx_seq_one_letter_code
_entity_poly.pdbx_strand_id
1 'polypeptide(L)'
;MFLAAAALLGCGPDPEALRAQAATGDLSVLEALAGLPLTGDQSGMVERAQQLRRVLPELDALTQAEGPMLSRAVDEALAAGDLVGAASRLSIAVEAGRTDIAPVAAAIESAARQADASVEHQVLAALADVWSERSAAQHHRLENDAIQAAVTARYSDGYRSGVRAGQVGITRAAAESLLRLLDREYVVEVDWTTATQQAASRLGALGRSASARTTWPGLADAVFTGGPSQSVDEALARLDMALRVGKEAGVPDEVVLDEWVTGALASLDPWTQAVWPAEIAAWSAGHEGVRLGVGLVLEEGPEGTVVIDHPIPDTPAWASGVHQGDRVVSMTDATGSAQIADWPAGERLGLATAALQGPADTAIRLEIQPPDATETRSVHLIRGPVVQETVEGWSRSADDNRWVSLRSHGVAYVRIPRFKPTTEAAFDTLMEPILDQVRGVVIDLRGNPGGDVNSAVQIADRFVADGWLADLSGRVLPETGPDHDPVTGAALAEWNQAIPGHALEGVPVAILVDDQTASAAEVLAGSLAERADAVVVGQPTWGKGLAQALRVDEKGDYAVQFTNVVWTLPSGRRLSHRMSGGGIEPDVVLPLGPASRFQLQRDRTVRGALRVHADGTPMRARQPGARSDLPPLSDDPAVLAAELVLLARMLAESDEY
;
A
#
# COMPACT_ATOMS: atom_id res chain seq x y z
N MET A 1 24.97 19.15 -21.39
CA MET A 1 26.09 19.50 -22.34
C MET A 1 25.98 20.95 -22.88
N PHE A 2 24.81 21.46 -23.19
CA PHE A 2 24.64 22.85 -23.67
C PHE A 2 24.97 23.92 -22.62
N LEU A 3 24.54 23.71 -21.35
CA LEU A 3 24.81 24.65 -20.24
C LEU A 3 26.28 24.74 -19.83
N ALA A 4 27.05 23.65 -19.93
CA ALA A 4 28.49 23.67 -19.68
C ALA A 4 29.27 24.43 -20.81
N ALA A 5 28.75 24.42 -22.03
CA ALA A 5 29.35 25.17 -23.15
C ALA A 5 29.04 26.68 -23.07
N ALA A 6 27.86 27.08 -22.57
CA ALA A 6 27.48 28.48 -22.39
C ALA A 6 28.27 29.17 -21.26
N ALA A 7 28.57 28.44 -20.18
CA ALA A 7 29.41 28.94 -19.08
C ALA A 7 30.87 29.21 -19.49
N LEU A 8 31.38 28.51 -20.54
CA LEU A 8 32.72 28.71 -21.07
C LEU A 8 32.85 29.92 -22.02
N LEU A 9 31.71 30.46 -22.50
CA LEU A 9 31.70 31.59 -23.45
C LEU A 9 31.39 32.95 -22.81
N GLY A 10 31.24 33.03 -21.49
CA GLY A 10 31.02 34.31 -20.77
C GLY A 10 29.66 34.94 -20.96
N CYS A 11 28.72 34.27 -21.66
CA CYS A 11 27.30 34.62 -21.69
C CYS A 11 26.62 33.74 -20.66
N GLY A 12 26.12 34.33 -19.56
CA GLY A 12 25.27 33.60 -18.61
C GLY A 12 24.06 33.02 -19.36
N PRO A 13 23.50 31.90 -18.91
CA PRO A 13 22.31 31.33 -19.53
C PRO A 13 21.17 32.36 -19.47
N ASP A 14 20.44 32.47 -20.59
CA ASP A 14 19.27 33.35 -20.69
C ASP A 14 18.23 32.93 -19.63
N PRO A 15 17.84 33.81 -18.70
CA PRO A 15 16.87 33.47 -17.65
C PRO A 15 15.50 33.03 -18.17
N GLU A 16 15.07 33.54 -19.34
CA GLU A 16 13.79 33.14 -19.95
C GLU A 16 13.85 31.73 -20.53
N ALA A 17 14.93 31.40 -21.22
CA ALA A 17 15.16 30.05 -21.72
C ALA A 17 15.26 29.02 -20.57
N LEU A 18 15.89 29.38 -19.45
CA LEU A 18 15.96 28.52 -18.25
C LEU A 18 14.60 28.33 -17.59
N ARG A 19 13.75 29.36 -17.55
CA ARG A 19 12.38 29.24 -17.02
C ARG A 19 11.53 28.31 -17.87
N ALA A 20 11.56 28.47 -19.20
CA ALA A 20 10.84 27.61 -20.11
C ALA A 20 11.28 26.12 -19.96
N GLN A 21 12.57 25.88 -19.78
CA GLN A 21 13.10 24.52 -19.54
C GLN A 21 12.77 24.01 -18.12
N ALA A 22 12.81 24.87 -17.09
CA ALA A 22 12.40 24.49 -15.73
C ALA A 22 10.93 24.09 -15.66
N ALA A 23 10.08 24.69 -16.47
CA ALA A 23 8.68 24.33 -16.59
C ALA A 23 8.46 22.90 -17.15
N THR A 24 9.47 22.32 -17.84
CA THR A 24 9.46 20.94 -18.31
C THR A 24 10.03 19.93 -17.27
N GLY A 25 10.54 20.44 -16.12
CA GLY A 25 11.02 19.60 -15.05
C GLY A 25 12.47 19.11 -15.16
N ASP A 26 13.30 19.71 -15.99
CA ASP A 26 14.72 19.35 -16.09
C ASP A 26 15.49 19.70 -14.81
N LEU A 27 15.91 18.72 -14.03
CA LEU A 27 16.62 18.89 -12.75
C LEU A 27 17.90 19.71 -12.90
N SER A 28 18.66 19.52 -13.99
CA SER A 28 19.89 20.29 -14.25
C SER A 28 19.61 21.78 -14.44
N VAL A 29 18.44 22.11 -14.95
CA VAL A 29 17.96 23.47 -15.12
C VAL A 29 17.47 24.06 -13.80
N LEU A 30 16.79 23.26 -12.97
CA LEU A 30 16.39 23.64 -11.61
C LEU A 30 17.61 23.98 -10.75
N GLU A 31 18.68 23.19 -10.84
CA GLU A 31 19.97 23.47 -10.19
C GLU A 31 20.64 24.74 -10.72
N ALA A 32 20.58 24.96 -12.04
CA ALA A 32 21.11 26.18 -12.66
C ALA A 32 20.36 27.43 -12.22
N LEU A 33 19.03 27.38 -12.14
CA LEU A 33 18.19 28.45 -11.61
C LEU A 33 18.55 28.81 -10.16
N ALA A 34 18.87 27.80 -9.32
CA ALA A 34 19.29 28.01 -7.94
C ALA A 34 20.58 28.84 -7.82
N GLY A 35 21.38 28.92 -8.86
CA GLY A 35 22.63 29.67 -8.93
C GLY A 35 22.51 31.10 -9.48
N LEU A 36 21.35 31.50 -10.02
CA LEU A 36 21.18 32.81 -10.62
C LEU A 36 20.73 33.89 -9.58
N PRO A 37 21.19 35.15 -9.72
CA PRO A 37 20.61 36.27 -9.00
C PRO A 37 19.27 36.66 -9.63
N LEU A 38 18.18 36.04 -9.16
CA LEU A 38 16.84 36.36 -9.57
C LEU A 38 16.29 37.52 -8.74
N THR A 39 15.51 38.44 -9.32
CA THR A 39 15.06 39.67 -8.68
C THR A 39 13.55 39.87 -8.81
N GLY A 40 12.93 40.59 -7.87
CA GLY A 40 11.54 41.04 -7.96
C GLY A 40 10.51 39.94 -7.69
N ASP A 41 9.49 39.80 -8.53
CA ASP A 41 8.35 38.87 -8.38
C ASP A 41 8.75 37.39 -8.39
N GLN A 42 10.02 37.10 -8.59
CA GLN A 42 10.62 35.78 -8.61
C GLN A 42 11.13 35.31 -7.23
N SER A 43 10.85 36.05 -6.16
CA SER A 43 11.37 35.76 -4.81
C SER A 43 11.04 34.34 -4.32
N GLY A 44 9.84 33.83 -4.63
CA GLY A 44 9.43 32.47 -4.32
C GLY A 44 10.25 31.40 -5.03
N MET A 45 10.52 31.57 -6.32
CA MET A 45 11.40 30.71 -7.11
C MET A 45 12.81 30.68 -6.55
N VAL A 46 13.38 31.86 -6.23
CA VAL A 46 14.71 31.98 -5.63
C VAL A 46 14.80 31.19 -4.33
N GLU A 47 13.81 31.37 -3.47
CA GLU A 47 13.76 30.69 -2.17
C GLU A 47 13.75 29.16 -2.35
N ARG A 48 12.86 28.63 -3.21
CA ARG A 48 12.76 27.19 -3.46
C ARG A 48 14.00 26.62 -4.13
N ALA A 49 14.55 27.31 -5.10
CA ALA A 49 15.79 26.94 -5.75
C ALA A 49 16.99 26.87 -4.76
N GLN A 50 17.07 27.85 -3.85
CA GLN A 50 18.11 27.84 -2.80
C GLN A 50 17.89 26.72 -1.78
N GLN A 51 16.65 26.39 -1.44
CA GLN A 51 16.32 25.26 -0.57
C GLN A 51 16.68 23.94 -1.25
N LEU A 52 16.28 23.75 -2.52
CA LEU A 52 16.63 22.56 -3.30
C LEU A 52 18.15 22.38 -3.40
N ARG A 53 18.89 23.44 -3.72
CA ARG A 53 20.36 23.40 -3.80
C ARG A 53 21.03 22.97 -2.48
N ARG A 54 20.41 23.26 -1.32
CA ARG A 54 20.91 22.81 -0.02
C ARG A 54 20.62 21.35 0.24
N VAL A 55 19.42 20.88 -0.14
CA VAL A 55 18.99 19.52 0.22
C VAL A 55 19.51 18.44 -0.75
N LEU A 56 19.82 18.76 -2.00
CA LEU A 56 20.33 17.77 -2.96
C LEU A 56 21.66 17.12 -2.51
N PRO A 57 22.68 17.85 -2.01
CA PRO A 57 23.87 17.22 -1.45
C PRO A 57 23.60 16.35 -0.20
N GLU A 58 22.59 16.71 0.61
CA GLU A 58 22.16 15.90 1.75
C GLU A 58 21.54 14.58 1.26
N LEU A 59 20.74 14.63 0.20
CA LEU A 59 20.16 13.46 -0.44
C LEU A 59 21.25 12.53 -1.03
N ASP A 60 22.26 13.09 -1.71
CA ASP A 60 23.40 12.34 -2.24
C ASP A 60 24.18 11.65 -1.11
N ALA A 61 24.45 12.36 -0.02
CA ALA A 61 25.15 11.81 1.15
C ALA A 61 24.34 10.67 1.80
N LEU A 62 23.02 10.83 1.88
CA LEU A 62 22.13 9.82 2.43
C LEU A 62 22.09 8.57 1.53
N THR A 63 21.98 8.75 0.22
CA THR A 63 22.01 7.66 -0.77
C THR A 63 23.34 6.88 -0.69
N GLN A 64 24.47 7.57 -0.54
CA GLN A 64 25.78 6.94 -0.38
C GLN A 64 25.92 6.15 0.94
N ALA A 65 25.31 6.62 2.02
CA ALA A 65 25.34 5.96 3.32
C ALA A 65 24.40 4.75 3.41
N GLU A 66 23.40 4.68 2.54
CA GLU A 66 22.30 3.73 2.62
C GLU A 66 22.75 2.28 2.40
N GLY A 67 23.50 1.99 1.35
CA GLY A 67 23.95 0.64 1.03
C GLY A 67 24.72 -0.04 2.17
N PRO A 68 25.78 0.59 2.73
CA PRO A 68 26.50 0.08 3.89
C PRO A 68 25.63 -0.08 5.15
N MET A 69 24.68 0.82 5.36
CA MET A 69 23.77 0.76 6.51
C MET A 69 22.82 -0.44 6.41
N LEU A 70 22.18 -0.61 5.26
CA LEU A 70 21.25 -1.72 5.01
C LEU A 70 21.98 -3.07 5.07
N SER A 71 23.21 -3.16 4.55
CA SER A 71 24.03 -4.37 4.69
C SER A 71 24.28 -4.72 6.15
N ARG A 72 24.68 -3.75 6.97
CA ARG A 72 24.84 -3.98 8.42
C ARG A 72 23.54 -4.39 9.10
N ALA A 73 22.41 -3.76 8.75
CA ALA A 73 21.12 -4.09 9.32
C ALA A 73 20.66 -5.52 8.99
N VAL A 74 21.04 -6.07 7.82
CA VAL A 74 20.84 -7.49 7.49
C VAL A 74 21.68 -8.39 8.39
N ASP A 75 22.98 -8.09 8.50
CA ASP A 75 23.92 -8.89 9.28
C ASP A 75 23.57 -8.89 10.78
N GLU A 76 23.16 -7.75 11.33
CA GLU A 76 22.67 -7.61 12.71
C GLU A 76 21.40 -8.40 12.96
N ALA A 77 20.42 -8.36 12.03
CA ALA A 77 19.19 -9.14 12.13
C ALA A 77 19.46 -10.64 12.10
N LEU A 78 20.35 -11.08 11.19
CA LEU A 78 20.75 -12.49 11.10
C LEU A 78 21.48 -12.95 12.39
N ALA A 79 22.38 -12.13 12.93
CA ALA A 79 23.09 -12.41 14.19
C ALA A 79 22.14 -12.44 15.40
N ALA A 80 21.08 -11.66 15.40
CA ALA A 80 20.03 -11.66 16.42
C ALA A 80 19.02 -12.81 16.28
N GLY A 81 19.08 -13.59 15.22
CA GLY A 81 18.10 -14.64 14.92
C GLY A 81 16.76 -14.13 14.37
N ASP A 82 16.66 -12.85 14.03
CA ASP A 82 15.50 -12.23 13.35
C ASP A 82 15.55 -12.55 11.86
N LEU A 83 15.17 -13.79 11.52
CA LEU A 83 15.28 -14.32 10.15
C LEU A 83 14.33 -13.62 9.18
N VAL A 84 13.12 -13.29 9.61
CA VAL A 84 12.13 -12.55 8.80
C VAL A 84 12.62 -11.13 8.53
N GLY A 85 13.10 -10.46 9.57
CA GLY A 85 13.68 -9.13 9.43
C GLY A 85 14.96 -9.13 8.59
N ALA A 86 15.78 -10.17 8.67
CA ALA A 86 16.99 -10.31 7.83
C ALA A 86 16.62 -10.48 6.34
N ALA A 87 15.63 -11.34 6.02
CA ALA A 87 15.17 -11.56 4.65
C ALA A 87 14.55 -10.30 4.04
N SER A 88 13.67 -9.61 4.79
CA SER A 88 13.05 -8.36 4.34
C SER A 88 14.07 -7.24 4.13
N ARG A 89 15.05 -7.10 5.04
CA ARG A 89 16.13 -6.11 4.90
C ARG A 89 17.09 -6.46 3.76
N LEU A 90 17.28 -7.75 3.46
CA LEU A 90 18.09 -8.18 2.32
C LEU A 90 17.45 -7.75 1.00
N SER A 91 16.15 -7.89 0.83
CA SER A 91 15.42 -7.40 -0.34
C SER A 91 15.68 -5.90 -0.56
N ILE A 92 15.51 -5.10 0.49
CA ILE A 92 15.77 -3.65 0.46
C ILE A 92 17.26 -3.34 0.16
N ALA A 93 18.20 -4.10 0.76
CA ALA A 93 19.62 -3.89 0.54
C ALA A 93 20.07 -4.25 -0.89
N VAL A 94 19.38 -5.17 -1.55
CA VAL A 94 19.58 -5.49 -2.98
C VAL A 94 19.19 -4.32 -3.86
N GLU A 95 18.04 -3.72 -3.60
CA GLU A 95 17.60 -2.50 -4.31
C GLU A 95 18.61 -1.35 -4.13
N ALA A 96 19.21 -1.22 -2.94
CA ALA A 96 20.27 -0.25 -2.64
C ALA A 96 21.67 -0.66 -3.11
N GLY A 97 21.79 -1.70 -3.96
CA GLY A 97 23.03 -2.07 -4.64
C GLY A 97 23.94 -3.08 -3.93
N ARG A 98 23.45 -3.81 -2.91
CA ARG A 98 24.20 -4.91 -2.30
C ARG A 98 24.46 -6.02 -3.33
N THR A 99 25.69 -6.54 -3.41
CA THR A 99 26.14 -7.51 -4.42
C THR A 99 26.39 -8.93 -3.89
N ASP A 100 26.68 -9.09 -2.60
CA ASP A 100 26.96 -10.39 -1.94
C ASP A 100 25.69 -11.17 -1.52
N ILE A 101 24.69 -11.19 -2.38
CA ILE A 101 23.32 -11.63 -2.07
C ILE A 101 23.25 -13.13 -1.87
N ALA A 102 23.83 -13.92 -2.79
CA ALA A 102 23.65 -15.35 -2.82
C ALA A 102 24.10 -16.08 -1.53
N PRO A 103 25.27 -15.81 -0.94
CA PRO A 103 25.67 -16.46 0.30
C PRO A 103 24.81 -16.03 1.49
N VAL A 104 24.37 -14.77 1.55
CA VAL A 104 23.55 -14.24 2.66
C VAL A 104 22.14 -14.82 2.58
N ALA A 105 21.50 -14.80 1.42
CA ALA A 105 20.20 -15.40 1.20
C ALA A 105 20.21 -16.91 1.52
N ALA A 106 21.24 -17.63 1.11
CA ALA A 106 21.38 -19.07 1.43
C ALA A 106 21.54 -19.32 2.94
N ALA A 107 22.24 -18.45 3.66
CA ALA A 107 22.37 -18.54 5.11
C ALA A 107 21.03 -18.31 5.81
N ILE A 108 20.27 -17.29 5.39
CA ILE A 108 18.93 -16.98 5.92
C ILE A 108 17.97 -18.14 5.62
N GLU A 109 17.93 -18.66 4.39
CA GLU A 109 17.12 -19.80 3.98
C GLU A 109 17.46 -21.06 4.82
N SER A 110 18.75 -21.35 4.99
CA SER A 110 19.19 -22.51 5.78
C SER A 110 18.78 -22.43 7.25
N ALA A 111 18.86 -21.24 7.84
CA ALA A 111 18.41 -21.00 9.21
C ALA A 111 16.87 -21.09 9.33
N ALA A 112 16.13 -20.56 8.35
CA ALA A 112 14.67 -20.60 8.33
C ALA A 112 14.11 -22.04 8.27
N ARG A 113 14.77 -22.93 7.52
CA ARG A 113 14.38 -24.36 7.46
C ARG A 113 14.53 -25.11 8.79
N GLN A 114 15.24 -24.55 9.75
CA GLN A 114 15.40 -25.09 11.11
C GLN A 114 14.48 -24.41 12.12
N ALA A 115 13.78 -23.35 11.70
CA ALA A 115 12.86 -22.58 12.51
C ALA A 115 11.44 -23.19 12.47
N ASP A 116 10.51 -22.49 13.12
CA ASP A 116 9.09 -22.79 13.04
C ASP A 116 8.55 -22.53 11.62
N ALA A 117 7.54 -23.32 11.21
CA ALA A 117 7.01 -23.30 9.84
C ALA A 117 6.43 -21.92 9.42
N SER A 118 5.96 -21.12 10.38
CA SER A 118 5.47 -19.76 10.08
C SER A 118 6.62 -18.82 9.74
N VAL A 119 7.74 -18.92 10.46
CA VAL A 119 8.97 -18.17 10.19
C VAL A 119 9.57 -18.61 8.85
N GLU A 120 9.65 -19.92 8.60
CA GLU A 120 10.12 -20.46 7.33
C GLU A 120 9.31 -19.91 6.16
N HIS A 121 7.97 -19.91 6.26
CA HIS A 121 7.10 -19.36 5.21
C HIS A 121 7.38 -17.88 4.93
N GLN A 122 7.44 -17.04 5.96
CA GLN A 122 7.65 -15.59 5.80
C GLN A 122 9.03 -15.31 5.20
N VAL A 123 10.05 -16.03 5.61
CA VAL A 123 11.42 -15.91 5.08
C VAL A 123 11.48 -16.32 3.61
N LEU A 124 10.90 -17.47 3.25
CA LEU A 124 10.92 -17.95 1.87
C LEU A 124 10.14 -17.04 0.93
N ALA A 125 9.02 -16.48 1.37
CA ALA A 125 8.27 -15.49 0.61
C ALA A 125 9.12 -14.24 0.36
N ALA A 126 9.76 -13.67 1.38
CA ALA A 126 10.63 -12.50 1.22
C ALA A 126 11.87 -12.79 0.35
N LEU A 127 12.46 -13.98 0.42
CA LEU A 127 13.58 -14.37 -0.43
C LEU A 127 13.18 -14.65 -1.88
N ALA A 128 11.93 -15.05 -2.15
CA ALA A 128 11.44 -15.24 -3.52
C ALA A 128 11.52 -13.93 -4.32
N ASP A 129 11.19 -12.80 -3.72
CA ASP A 129 11.34 -11.47 -4.35
C ASP A 129 12.82 -11.15 -4.66
N VAL A 130 13.74 -11.48 -3.75
CA VAL A 130 15.19 -11.29 -3.95
C VAL A 130 15.72 -12.12 -5.12
N TRP A 131 15.15 -13.30 -5.37
CA TRP A 131 15.61 -14.24 -6.39
C TRP A 131 14.89 -14.08 -7.75
N SER A 132 13.81 -13.32 -7.83
CA SER A 132 12.99 -13.18 -9.04
C SER A 132 13.79 -12.77 -10.30
N GLU A 133 14.88 -12.05 -10.13
CA GLU A 133 15.72 -11.57 -11.24
C GLU A 133 16.82 -12.54 -11.68
N ARG A 134 17.06 -13.67 -11.00
CA ARG A 134 18.30 -14.45 -11.17
C ARG A 134 18.21 -15.78 -11.88
N SER A 135 17.18 -16.57 -11.69
CA SER A 135 16.92 -17.74 -12.53
C SER A 135 15.50 -18.26 -12.32
N ALA A 136 14.79 -18.57 -13.40
CA ALA A 136 13.45 -19.13 -13.36
C ALA A 136 13.39 -20.46 -12.55
N ALA A 137 14.46 -21.26 -12.54
CA ALA A 137 14.50 -22.51 -11.79
C ALA A 137 14.65 -22.29 -10.27
N GLN A 138 15.40 -21.27 -9.84
CA GLN A 138 15.52 -20.93 -8.41
C GLN A 138 14.23 -20.29 -7.89
N HIS A 139 13.66 -19.39 -8.66
CA HIS A 139 12.38 -18.77 -8.35
C HIS A 139 11.28 -19.84 -8.17
N HIS A 140 11.12 -20.72 -9.16
CA HIS A 140 10.13 -21.82 -9.07
C HIS A 140 10.36 -22.77 -7.91
N ARG A 141 11.62 -23.04 -7.52
CA ARG A 141 11.93 -23.85 -6.33
C ARG A 141 11.46 -23.14 -5.05
N LEU A 142 11.79 -21.85 -4.90
CA LEU A 142 11.40 -21.05 -3.72
C LEU A 142 9.89 -20.88 -3.63
N GLU A 143 9.19 -20.69 -4.74
CA GLU A 143 7.72 -20.69 -4.76
C GLU A 143 7.14 -22.02 -4.23
N ASN A 144 7.63 -23.16 -4.69
CA ASN A 144 7.17 -24.45 -4.20
C ASN A 144 7.50 -24.67 -2.72
N ASP A 145 8.68 -24.25 -2.28
CA ASP A 145 9.09 -24.33 -0.88
C ASP A 145 8.26 -23.38 -0.01
N ALA A 146 7.94 -22.16 -0.49
CA ALA A 146 7.06 -21.21 0.18
C ALA A 146 5.61 -21.75 0.28
N ILE A 147 5.09 -22.38 -0.77
CA ILE A 147 3.78 -23.06 -0.72
C ILE A 147 3.80 -24.17 0.34
N GLN A 148 4.86 -24.99 0.38
CA GLN A 148 5.01 -26.06 1.38
C GLN A 148 5.04 -25.49 2.80
N ALA A 149 5.82 -24.42 3.03
CA ALA A 149 5.92 -23.78 4.33
C ALA A 149 4.60 -23.12 4.75
N ALA A 150 3.90 -22.43 3.82
CA ALA A 150 2.60 -21.84 4.06
C ALA A 150 1.55 -22.87 4.49
N VAL A 151 1.45 -23.98 3.77
CA VAL A 151 0.54 -25.08 4.11
C VAL A 151 0.93 -25.70 5.45
N THR A 152 2.22 -25.90 5.71
CA THR A 152 2.69 -26.44 6.99
C THR A 152 2.37 -25.53 8.16
N ALA A 153 2.60 -24.21 8.02
CA ALA A 153 2.28 -23.22 9.03
C ALA A 153 0.77 -23.17 9.31
N ARG A 154 -0.06 -23.20 8.26
CA ARG A 154 -1.52 -23.17 8.37
C ARG A 154 -2.09 -24.32 9.19
N TYR A 155 -1.44 -25.47 9.19
CA TYR A 155 -1.89 -26.64 9.93
C TYR A 155 -1.00 -26.96 11.15
N SER A 156 -0.13 -26.05 11.58
CA SER A 156 0.63 -26.14 12.83
C SER A 156 -0.27 -25.96 14.06
N ASP A 157 0.18 -26.45 15.25
CA ASP A 157 -0.63 -26.40 16.47
C ASP A 157 -0.96 -24.96 16.93
N GLY A 158 -0.08 -23.98 16.68
CA GLY A 158 -0.32 -22.57 16.97
C GLY A 158 -1.44 -21.97 16.10
N TYR A 159 -1.54 -22.38 14.86
CA TYR A 159 -2.59 -21.91 13.94
C TYR A 159 -3.96 -22.53 14.24
N ARG A 160 -4.00 -23.78 14.76
CA ARG A 160 -5.26 -24.48 15.11
C ARG A 160 -6.05 -23.81 16.23
N SER A 161 -5.40 -23.06 17.11
CA SER A 161 -6.10 -22.32 18.17
C SER A 161 -6.84 -21.09 17.64
N GLY A 162 -6.44 -20.52 16.50
CA GLY A 162 -7.03 -19.33 15.86
C GLY A 162 -8.03 -19.64 14.74
N VAL A 163 -7.74 -20.68 13.94
CA VAL A 163 -8.61 -21.09 12.83
C VAL A 163 -9.04 -22.53 13.06
N ARG A 164 -10.21 -22.72 13.67
CA ARG A 164 -10.78 -24.06 13.81
C ARG A 164 -11.08 -24.60 12.41
N ALA A 165 -10.42 -25.70 12.05
CA ALA A 165 -10.84 -26.50 10.91
C ALA A 165 -12.36 -26.74 11.04
N GLY A 166 -13.14 -26.39 10.03
CA GLY A 166 -14.59 -26.51 10.03
C GLY A 166 -15.39 -25.24 10.29
N GLN A 167 -14.78 -24.06 10.33
CA GLN A 167 -15.49 -22.77 10.44
C GLN A 167 -15.35 -21.86 9.23
N VAL A 168 -14.71 -22.33 8.15
CA VAL A 168 -14.51 -21.51 6.95
C VAL A 168 -15.82 -21.39 6.17
N GLY A 169 -16.72 -22.36 6.30
CA GLY A 169 -18.05 -22.34 5.68
C GLY A 169 -18.06 -22.61 4.18
N ILE A 170 -16.93 -23.06 3.60
CA ILE A 170 -16.87 -23.36 2.17
C ILE A 170 -17.62 -24.65 1.84
N THR A 171 -18.46 -24.58 0.80
CA THR A 171 -19.18 -25.73 0.27
C THR A 171 -18.69 -26.06 -1.15
N ARG A 172 -18.94 -27.30 -1.59
CA ARG A 172 -18.66 -27.70 -2.99
C ARG A 172 -19.43 -26.83 -3.99
N ALA A 173 -20.67 -26.41 -3.65
CA ALA A 173 -21.49 -25.54 -4.50
C ALA A 173 -20.90 -24.13 -4.57
N ALA A 174 -20.40 -23.58 -3.46
CA ALA A 174 -19.74 -22.28 -3.44
C ALA A 174 -18.46 -22.30 -4.31
N ALA A 175 -17.62 -23.34 -4.17
CA ALA A 175 -16.44 -23.50 -5.01
C ALA A 175 -16.80 -23.60 -6.51
N GLU A 176 -17.84 -24.35 -6.87
CA GLU A 176 -18.32 -24.43 -8.26
C GLU A 176 -18.79 -23.05 -8.77
N SER A 177 -19.61 -22.34 -7.99
CA SER A 177 -20.11 -21.02 -8.36
C SER A 177 -18.96 -20.04 -8.61
N LEU A 178 -17.95 -20.03 -7.71
CA LEU A 178 -16.76 -19.21 -7.85
C LEU A 178 -15.95 -19.55 -9.12
N LEU A 179 -15.66 -20.83 -9.38
CA LEU A 179 -14.87 -21.23 -10.54
C LEU A 179 -15.59 -20.92 -11.84
N ARG A 180 -16.92 -21.09 -11.90
CA ARG A 180 -17.74 -20.71 -13.07
C ARG A 180 -17.81 -19.18 -13.25
N LEU A 181 -17.79 -18.40 -12.16
CA LEU A 181 -17.67 -16.94 -12.24
C LEU A 181 -16.35 -16.56 -12.91
N LEU A 182 -15.23 -17.13 -12.45
CA LEU A 182 -13.92 -16.84 -13.02
C LEU A 182 -13.78 -17.30 -14.48
N ASP A 183 -14.37 -18.45 -14.84
CA ASP A 183 -14.40 -18.93 -16.23
C ASP A 183 -15.07 -17.92 -17.17
N ARG A 184 -16.12 -17.24 -16.70
CA ARG A 184 -16.84 -16.22 -17.48
C ARG A 184 -16.18 -14.85 -17.45
N GLU A 185 -15.71 -14.41 -16.27
CA GLU A 185 -15.45 -12.99 -15.98
C GLU A 185 -13.97 -12.65 -15.74
N TYR A 186 -13.08 -13.63 -15.61
CA TYR A 186 -11.66 -13.36 -15.51
C TYR A 186 -11.14 -12.70 -16.81
N VAL A 187 -10.19 -11.78 -16.68
CA VAL A 187 -9.72 -10.88 -17.75
C VAL A 187 -9.27 -11.58 -19.04
N VAL A 188 -8.77 -12.81 -18.92
CA VAL A 188 -8.42 -13.70 -20.05
C VAL A 188 -9.06 -15.06 -19.85
N GLU A 189 -9.03 -15.93 -20.89
CA GLU A 189 -9.43 -17.33 -20.71
C GLU A 189 -8.55 -18.00 -19.64
N VAL A 190 -9.21 -18.70 -18.71
CA VAL A 190 -8.52 -19.42 -17.65
C VAL A 190 -7.84 -20.67 -18.22
N ASP A 191 -6.54 -20.81 -18.01
CA ASP A 191 -5.84 -22.07 -18.27
C ASP A 191 -6.15 -23.07 -17.15
N TRP A 192 -7.24 -23.79 -17.31
CA TRP A 192 -7.69 -24.78 -16.34
C TRP A 192 -6.70 -25.94 -16.16
N THR A 193 -5.82 -26.21 -17.13
CA THR A 193 -4.77 -27.20 -16.98
C THR A 193 -3.75 -26.74 -15.93
N THR A 194 -3.24 -25.52 -16.06
CA THR A 194 -2.32 -24.94 -15.06
C THR A 194 -3.01 -24.79 -13.71
N ALA A 195 -4.25 -24.31 -13.66
CA ALA A 195 -5.00 -24.13 -12.43
C ALA A 195 -5.19 -25.45 -11.65
N THR A 196 -5.56 -26.52 -12.32
CA THR A 196 -5.72 -27.83 -11.66
C THR A 196 -4.39 -28.47 -11.25
N GLN A 197 -3.30 -28.20 -11.96
CA GLN A 197 -1.95 -28.64 -11.57
C GLN A 197 -1.48 -27.92 -10.30
N GLN A 198 -1.68 -26.62 -10.20
CA GLN A 198 -1.33 -25.84 -9.01
C GLN A 198 -2.20 -26.24 -7.80
N ALA A 199 -3.50 -26.45 -8.02
CA ALA A 199 -4.40 -26.98 -6.99
C ALA A 199 -3.92 -28.34 -6.44
N ALA A 200 -3.56 -29.27 -7.32
CA ALA A 200 -3.03 -30.56 -6.92
C ALA A 200 -1.67 -30.47 -6.21
N SER A 201 -0.79 -29.56 -6.66
CA SER A 201 0.50 -29.28 -6.02
C SER A 201 0.32 -28.81 -4.57
N ARG A 202 -0.65 -27.91 -4.34
CA ARG A 202 -0.96 -27.38 -3.02
C ARG A 202 -1.54 -28.45 -2.09
N LEU A 203 -2.45 -29.30 -2.57
CA LEU A 203 -2.92 -30.48 -1.82
C LEU A 203 -1.79 -31.49 -1.57
N GLY A 204 -0.86 -31.65 -2.50
CA GLY A 204 0.36 -32.42 -2.31
C GLY A 204 1.24 -31.85 -1.19
N ALA A 205 1.32 -30.54 -1.07
CA ALA A 205 2.01 -29.88 0.04
C ALA A 205 1.34 -30.17 1.40
N LEU A 206 0.01 -30.19 1.46
CA LEU A 206 -0.75 -30.65 2.63
C LEU A 206 -0.36 -32.09 3.00
N GLY A 207 -0.31 -32.99 2.01
CA GLY A 207 0.12 -34.39 2.20
C GLY A 207 1.56 -34.54 2.68
N ARG A 208 2.45 -33.57 2.43
CA ARG A 208 3.84 -33.57 2.94
C ARG A 208 3.98 -32.94 4.33
N SER A 209 3.00 -32.17 4.79
CA SER A 209 3.03 -31.52 6.11
C SER A 209 2.96 -32.52 7.25
N ALA A 210 3.96 -32.52 8.13
CA ALA A 210 4.04 -33.42 9.27
C ALA A 210 2.87 -33.23 10.26
N SER A 211 2.49 -31.97 10.52
CA SER A 211 1.38 -31.66 11.41
C SER A 211 0.01 -32.03 10.80
N ALA A 212 -0.18 -31.84 9.50
CA ALA A 212 -1.38 -32.29 8.81
C ALA A 212 -1.51 -33.83 8.85
N ARG A 213 -0.41 -34.58 8.62
CA ARG A 213 -0.39 -36.06 8.74
C ARG A 213 -0.63 -36.56 10.16
N THR A 214 -0.22 -35.80 11.17
CA THR A 214 -0.55 -36.14 12.57
C THR A 214 -2.05 -36.05 12.81
N THR A 215 -2.72 -35.07 12.17
CA THR A 215 -4.17 -34.89 12.30
C THR A 215 -4.96 -35.86 11.44
N TRP A 216 -4.49 -36.12 10.21
CA TRP A 216 -5.11 -36.97 9.20
C TRP A 216 -4.08 -37.95 8.67
N PRO A 217 -3.86 -39.07 9.38
CA PRO A 217 -2.80 -40.05 9.03
C PRO A 217 -2.91 -40.60 7.60
N GLY A 218 -4.14 -40.72 7.06
CA GLY A 218 -4.37 -41.18 5.70
C GLY A 218 -3.78 -40.28 4.61
N LEU A 219 -3.40 -39.04 4.95
CA LEU A 219 -2.68 -38.15 4.02
C LEU A 219 -1.30 -38.69 3.60
N ALA A 220 -0.70 -39.60 4.38
CA ALA A 220 0.60 -40.19 4.03
C ALA A 220 0.55 -40.99 2.71
N ASP A 221 -0.59 -41.61 2.41
CA ASP A 221 -0.81 -42.42 1.22
C ASP A 221 -1.68 -41.71 0.17
N ALA A 222 -2.19 -40.50 0.47
CA ALA A 222 -3.05 -39.75 -0.43
C ALA A 222 -2.26 -39.15 -1.61
N VAL A 223 -2.73 -39.38 -2.83
CA VAL A 223 -2.14 -38.84 -4.04
C VAL A 223 -3.14 -37.92 -4.73
N PHE A 224 -2.90 -36.63 -4.67
CA PHE A 224 -3.68 -35.63 -5.40
C PHE A 224 -3.04 -35.37 -6.76
N THR A 225 -3.76 -35.60 -7.82
CA THR A 225 -3.26 -35.47 -9.18
C THR A 225 -3.94 -34.32 -9.90
N GLY A 226 -3.15 -33.39 -10.45
CA GLY A 226 -3.56 -32.51 -11.52
C GLY A 226 -3.57 -33.28 -12.86
N GLY A 227 -4.08 -32.64 -13.88
CA GLY A 227 -4.08 -33.22 -15.22
C GLY A 227 -4.62 -32.22 -16.23
N PRO A 228 -4.54 -32.52 -17.52
CA PRO A 228 -5.10 -31.64 -18.52
C PRO A 228 -6.59 -31.43 -18.25
N SER A 229 -6.99 -30.17 -18.25
CA SER A 229 -8.38 -29.73 -18.07
C SER A 229 -8.64 -28.61 -19.08
N GLN A 230 -9.50 -28.91 -20.07
CA GLN A 230 -9.79 -27.99 -21.17
C GLN A 230 -10.96 -27.05 -20.85
N SER A 231 -11.64 -27.28 -19.71
CA SER A 231 -12.82 -26.52 -19.32
C SER A 231 -12.99 -26.50 -17.80
N VAL A 232 -13.81 -25.59 -17.32
CA VAL A 232 -14.21 -25.53 -15.91
C VAL A 232 -14.90 -26.83 -15.45
N ASP A 233 -15.64 -27.51 -16.32
CA ASP A 233 -16.30 -28.76 -15.98
C ASP A 233 -15.28 -29.89 -15.73
N GLU A 234 -14.23 -29.95 -16.52
CA GLU A 234 -13.14 -30.91 -16.29
C GLU A 234 -12.34 -30.55 -15.02
N ALA A 235 -12.14 -29.26 -14.74
CA ALA A 235 -11.53 -28.80 -13.50
C ALA A 235 -12.39 -29.16 -12.28
N LEU A 236 -13.71 -29.01 -12.36
CA LEU A 236 -14.65 -29.43 -11.32
C LEU A 236 -14.65 -30.95 -11.11
N ALA A 237 -14.52 -31.74 -12.18
CA ALA A 237 -14.35 -33.20 -12.06
C ALA A 237 -13.05 -33.57 -11.34
N ARG A 238 -11.96 -32.80 -11.52
CA ARG A 238 -10.70 -32.96 -10.77
C ARG A 238 -10.87 -32.60 -9.30
N LEU A 239 -11.62 -31.53 -8.99
CA LEU A 239 -11.98 -31.18 -7.60
C LEU A 239 -12.77 -32.32 -6.94
N ASP A 240 -13.76 -32.90 -7.63
CA ASP A 240 -14.55 -34.02 -7.10
C ASP A 240 -13.69 -35.27 -6.86
N MET A 241 -12.66 -35.46 -7.69
CA MET A 241 -11.67 -36.53 -7.47
C MET A 241 -10.81 -36.24 -6.22
N ALA A 242 -10.35 -34.98 -6.05
CA ALA A 242 -9.59 -34.57 -4.87
C ALA A 242 -10.40 -34.74 -3.58
N LEU A 243 -11.69 -34.40 -3.58
CA LEU A 243 -12.62 -34.62 -2.47
C LEU A 243 -12.74 -36.10 -2.08
N ARG A 244 -12.82 -36.99 -3.08
CA ARG A 244 -12.84 -38.46 -2.82
C ARG A 244 -11.55 -38.91 -2.15
N VAL A 245 -10.38 -38.52 -2.68
CA VAL A 245 -9.08 -38.85 -2.10
C VAL A 245 -8.96 -38.28 -0.68
N GLY A 246 -9.37 -37.03 -0.47
CA GLY A 246 -9.36 -36.40 0.87
C GLY A 246 -10.26 -37.16 1.86
N LYS A 247 -11.45 -37.55 1.45
CA LYS A 247 -12.39 -38.32 2.29
C LYS A 247 -11.82 -39.68 2.67
N GLU A 248 -11.20 -40.39 1.73
CA GLU A 248 -10.52 -41.67 1.99
C GLU A 248 -9.35 -41.47 2.96
N ALA A 249 -8.65 -40.36 2.89
CA ALA A 249 -7.57 -39.96 3.81
C ALA A 249 -8.07 -39.42 5.17
N GLY A 250 -9.38 -39.26 5.36
CA GLY A 250 -9.99 -38.70 6.57
C GLY A 250 -9.87 -37.19 6.70
N VAL A 251 -9.60 -36.48 5.60
CA VAL A 251 -9.53 -35.02 5.55
C VAL A 251 -10.93 -34.43 5.35
N PRO A 252 -11.33 -33.41 6.13
CA PRO A 252 -12.59 -32.71 5.91
C PRO A 252 -12.69 -32.09 4.52
N ASP A 253 -13.88 -32.16 3.90
CA ASP A 253 -14.12 -31.60 2.58
C ASP A 253 -13.76 -30.11 2.49
N GLU A 254 -14.03 -29.33 3.54
CA GLU A 254 -13.68 -27.89 3.61
C GLU A 254 -12.17 -27.63 3.47
N VAL A 255 -11.33 -28.48 4.05
CA VAL A 255 -9.86 -28.37 3.93
C VAL A 255 -9.43 -28.64 2.49
N VAL A 256 -10.00 -29.67 1.86
CA VAL A 256 -9.69 -30.01 0.47
C VAL A 256 -10.16 -28.90 -0.48
N LEU A 257 -11.38 -28.38 -0.28
CA LEU A 257 -11.96 -27.30 -1.07
C LEU A 257 -11.11 -26.03 -0.98
N ASP A 258 -10.77 -25.60 0.23
CA ASP A 258 -10.02 -24.37 0.45
C ASP A 258 -8.60 -24.44 -0.14
N GLU A 259 -7.85 -25.52 0.11
CA GLU A 259 -6.50 -25.66 -0.46
C GLU A 259 -6.54 -25.84 -1.99
N TRP A 260 -7.53 -26.55 -2.51
CA TRP A 260 -7.68 -26.73 -3.96
C TRP A 260 -8.01 -25.38 -4.66
N VAL A 261 -9.01 -24.64 -4.15
CA VAL A 261 -9.39 -23.33 -4.70
C VAL A 261 -8.23 -22.35 -4.57
N THR A 262 -7.61 -22.26 -3.41
CA THR A 262 -6.45 -21.37 -3.21
C THR A 262 -5.33 -21.68 -4.19
N GLY A 263 -5.04 -22.96 -4.45
CA GLY A 263 -4.04 -23.37 -5.43
C GLY A 263 -4.43 -23.02 -6.87
N ALA A 264 -5.68 -23.22 -7.24
CA ALA A 264 -6.19 -22.85 -8.56
C ALA A 264 -6.12 -21.33 -8.80
N LEU A 265 -6.54 -20.51 -7.82
CA LEU A 265 -6.51 -19.05 -7.93
C LEU A 265 -5.09 -18.51 -8.02
N ALA A 266 -4.15 -19.08 -7.28
CA ALA A 266 -2.74 -18.67 -7.32
C ALA A 266 -2.07 -18.84 -8.69
N SER A 267 -2.66 -19.64 -9.59
CA SER A 267 -2.19 -19.77 -10.97
C SER A 267 -2.64 -18.64 -11.91
N LEU A 268 -3.61 -17.85 -11.49
CA LEU A 268 -4.19 -16.79 -12.30
C LEU A 268 -3.34 -15.52 -12.23
N ASP A 269 -3.22 -14.97 -11.05
CA ASP A 269 -2.40 -13.80 -10.74
C ASP A 269 -2.25 -13.63 -9.21
N PRO A 270 -1.33 -12.76 -8.73
CA PRO A 270 -1.11 -12.56 -7.30
C PRO A 270 -2.25 -11.81 -6.57
N TRP A 271 -3.20 -11.23 -7.29
CA TRP A 271 -4.26 -10.38 -6.72
C TRP A 271 -5.62 -11.07 -6.68
N THR A 272 -5.76 -12.22 -7.37
CA THR A 272 -7.01 -12.99 -7.37
C THR A 272 -7.08 -13.88 -6.13
N GLN A 273 -8.09 -13.62 -5.28
CA GLN A 273 -8.27 -14.33 -4.00
C GLN A 273 -9.75 -14.52 -3.68
N ALA A 274 -10.06 -15.65 -3.04
CA ALA A 274 -11.38 -15.92 -2.47
C ALA A 274 -11.38 -15.66 -0.96
N VAL A 275 -12.54 -15.26 -0.45
CA VAL A 275 -12.81 -15.01 0.97
C VAL A 275 -14.05 -15.80 1.35
N TRP A 276 -13.96 -16.58 2.40
CA TRP A 276 -15.03 -17.46 2.82
C TRP A 276 -15.96 -16.81 3.86
N PRO A 277 -17.16 -17.34 4.10
CA PRO A 277 -18.21 -16.66 4.87
C PRO A 277 -17.78 -16.07 6.20
N ALA A 278 -16.92 -16.78 6.94
CA ALA A 278 -16.45 -16.31 8.25
C ALA A 278 -15.62 -15.00 8.19
N GLU A 279 -15.03 -14.70 7.06
CA GLU A 279 -14.09 -13.57 6.88
C GLU A 279 -14.69 -12.42 6.05
N ILE A 280 -15.85 -12.64 5.37
CA ILE A 280 -16.43 -11.68 4.42
C ILE A 280 -16.68 -10.32 5.07
N ALA A 281 -17.24 -10.28 6.29
CA ALA A 281 -17.58 -9.02 6.96
C ALA A 281 -16.34 -8.16 7.24
N ALA A 282 -15.27 -8.78 7.74
CA ALA A 282 -14.00 -8.09 8.01
C ALA A 282 -13.29 -7.65 6.73
N TRP A 283 -13.35 -8.49 5.69
CA TRP A 283 -12.77 -8.21 4.39
C TRP A 283 -13.49 -7.04 3.70
N SER A 284 -14.83 -7.02 3.67
CA SER A 284 -15.64 -5.94 3.09
C SER A 284 -15.38 -4.61 3.79
N ALA A 285 -15.40 -4.59 5.14
CA ALA A 285 -15.11 -3.39 5.92
C ALA A 285 -13.71 -2.82 5.62
N GLY A 286 -12.72 -3.71 5.42
CA GLY A 286 -11.37 -3.32 5.01
C GLY A 286 -11.32 -2.63 3.64
N HIS A 287 -12.15 -3.05 2.68
CA HIS A 287 -12.24 -2.45 1.34
C HIS A 287 -12.97 -1.11 1.34
N GLU A 288 -14.03 -0.97 2.12
CA GLU A 288 -14.79 0.28 2.25
C GLU A 288 -13.98 1.41 2.92
N GLY A 289 -12.81 1.12 3.49
CA GLY A 289 -11.99 2.11 4.20
C GLY A 289 -12.46 2.36 5.63
N VAL A 290 -13.36 1.51 6.12
CA VAL A 290 -13.88 1.55 7.47
C VAL A 290 -13.30 0.37 8.25
N ARG A 291 -12.65 0.66 9.38
CA ARG A 291 -12.27 -0.39 10.34
C ARG A 291 -13.27 -0.41 11.47
N LEU A 292 -13.67 -1.59 11.90
CA LEU A 292 -14.52 -1.73 13.09
C LEU A 292 -13.62 -1.78 14.32
N GLY A 293 -13.78 -0.80 15.21
CA GLY A 293 -12.96 -0.68 16.40
C GLY A 293 -13.35 0.52 17.25
N VAL A 294 -12.47 0.96 18.13
CA VAL A 294 -12.75 2.09 19.03
C VAL A 294 -12.04 3.39 18.63
N GLY A 295 -11.13 3.35 17.64
CA GLY A 295 -10.40 4.54 17.18
C GLY A 295 -9.23 4.94 18.10
N LEU A 296 -8.48 3.97 18.61
CA LEU A 296 -7.23 4.21 19.34
C LEU A 296 -6.02 3.77 18.51
N VAL A 297 -5.01 4.61 18.45
CA VAL A 297 -3.66 4.28 18.00
C VAL A 297 -2.80 4.02 19.23
N LEU A 298 -2.16 2.85 19.24
CA LEU A 298 -1.28 2.42 20.32
C LEU A 298 0.17 2.42 19.86
N GLU A 299 1.09 2.63 20.80
CA GLU A 299 2.53 2.49 20.57
C GLU A 299 3.20 1.69 21.70
N GLU A 300 4.41 1.22 21.43
CA GLU A 300 5.22 0.56 22.44
C GLU A 300 5.89 1.63 23.32
N GLY A 301 5.59 1.57 24.60
CA GLY A 301 6.20 2.41 25.61
C GLY A 301 7.44 1.78 26.26
N PRO A 302 8.02 2.43 27.27
CA PRO A 302 9.18 1.90 28.00
C PRO A 302 8.93 0.49 28.54
N GLU A 303 9.95 -0.36 28.51
CA GLU A 303 9.91 -1.76 29.01
C GLU A 303 8.85 -2.64 28.33
N GLY A 304 8.48 -2.33 27.08
CA GLY A 304 7.48 -3.09 26.34
C GLY A 304 6.06 -2.90 26.87
N THR A 305 5.78 -1.78 27.53
CA THR A 305 4.41 -1.40 27.89
C THR A 305 3.63 -0.95 26.64
N VAL A 306 2.31 -0.98 26.70
CA VAL A 306 1.44 -0.46 25.65
C VAL A 306 0.88 0.87 26.11
N VAL A 307 1.11 1.92 25.34
CA VAL A 307 0.62 3.28 25.62
C VAL A 307 -0.23 3.80 24.47
N ILE A 308 -1.12 4.74 24.77
CA ILE A 308 -1.93 5.42 23.78
C ILE A 308 -1.08 6.47 23.09
N ASP A 309 -0.84 6.31 21.78
CA ASP A 309 -0.21 7.34 20.97
C ASP A 309 -1.21 8.49 20.72
N HIS A 310 -2.41 8.18 20.24
CA HIS A 310 -3.52 9.15 20.14
C HIS A 310 -4.85 8.46 19.89
N PRO A 311 -5.98 9.07 20.30
CA PRO A 311 -7.30 8.73 19.80
C PRO A 311 -7.51 9.35 18.41
N ILE A 312 -8.19 8.64 17.51
CA ILE A 312 -8.56 9.13 16.18
C ILE A 312 -9.74 10.09 16.31
N PRO A 313 -9.73 11.28 15.69
CA PRO A 313 -10.86 12.20 15.70
C PRO A 313 -12.19 11.56 15.28
N ASP A 314 -13.28 12.02 15.81
CA ASP A 314 -14.65 11.57 15.52
C ASP A 314 -14.93 10.08 15.79
N THR A 315 -14.17 9.47 16.71
CA THR A 315 -14.34 8.08 17.13
C THR A 315 -14.79 7.96 18.60
N PRO A 316 -15.27 6.78 19.03
CA PRO A 316 -15.59 6.54 20.44
C PRO A 316 -14.44 6.86 21.40
N ALA A 317 -13.21 6.54 21.02
CA ALA A 317 -12.03 6.85 21.82
C ALA A 317 -11.79 8.36 21.94
N TRP A 318 -11.99 9.12 20.86
CA TRP A 318 -11.85 10.57 20.87
C TRP A 318 -12.73 11.24 21.91
N ALA A 319 -14.00 10.82 21.99
CA ALA A 319 -14.98 11.36 22.92
C ALA A 319 -14.80 10.86 24.37
N SER A 320 -13.95 9.86 24.63
CA SER A 320 -13.84 9.19 25.93
C SER A 320 -12.92 9.87 26.94
N GLY A 321 -12.21 10.91 26.51
CA GLY A 321 -11.23 11.61 27.34
C GLY A 321 -9.95 10.80 27.61
N VAL A 322 -9.60 9.84 26.75
CA VAL A 322 -8.27 9.21 26.76
C VAL A 322 -7.25 10.20 26.20
N HIS A 323 -6.03 10.17 26.74
CA HIS A 323 -4.98 11.09 26.36
C HIS A 323 -3.72 10.36 25.88
N GLN A 324 -2.92 11.06 25.12
CA GLN A 324 -1.62 10.60 24.70
C GLN A 324 -0.73 10.27 25.91
N GLY A 325 -0.10 9.10 25.88
CA GLY A 325 0.77 8.62 26.97
C GLY A 325 0.05 7.85 28.07
N ASP A 326 -1.30 7.77 28.04
CA ASP A 326 -2.03 6.88 28.94
C ASP A 326 -1.59 5.44 28.71
N ARG A 327 -1.15 4.74 29.76
CA ARG A 327 -0.74 3.33 29.66
C ARG A 327 -1.96 2.42 29.74
N VAL A 328 -2.10 1.50 28.81
CA VAL A 328 -3.14 0.46 28.85
C VAL A 328 -2.66 -0.66 29.76
N VAL A 329 -3.41 -0.91 30.83
CA VAL A 329 -3.08 -1.91 31.86
C VAL A 329 -3.81 -3.22 31.59
N SER A 330 -5.12 -3.15 31.32
CA SER A 330 -5.93 -4.32 30.98
C SER A 330 -7.03 -3.98 30.00
N MET A 331 -7.52 -5.01 29.33
CA MET A 331 -8.64 -4.96 28.40
C MET A 331 -9.67 -6.03 28.78
N THR A 332 -10.94 -5.69 28.71
CA THR A 332 -12.04 -6.61 29.04
C THR A 332 -13.17 -6.43 28.04
N ASP A 333 -13.62 -7.50 27.43
CA ASP A 333 -14.83 -7.54 26.59
C ASP A 333 -15.65 -8.83 26.85
N ALA A 334 -16.62 -9.12 25.99
CA ALA A 334 -17.47 -10.30 26.10
C ALA A 334 -16.71 -11.64 26.02
N THR A 335 -15.51 -11.64 25.44
CA THR A 335 -14.67 -12.85 25.29
C THR A 335 -13.80 -13.13 26.52
N GLY A 336 -13.59 -12.13 27.37
CA GLY A 336 -12.81 -12.26 28.60
C GLY A 336 -12.08 -10.98 29.02
N SER A 337 -11.18 -11.13 29.98
CA SER A 337 -10.30 -10.06 30.48
C SER A 337 -8.85 -10.49 30.36
N ALA A 338 -8.01 -9.57 29.88
CA ALA A 338 -6.58 -9.78 29.76
C ALA A 338 -5.80 -8.63 30.41
N GLN A 339 -4.77 -8.99 31.19
CA GLN A 339 -3.76 -8.05 31.64
C GLN A 339 -2.67 -7.94 30.56
N ILE A 340 -2.33 -6.72 30.14
CA ILE A 340 -1.32 -6.52 29.09
C ILE A 340 0.04 -7.10 29.51
N ALA A 341 0.37 -7.04 30.79
CA ALA A 341 1.63 -7.56 31.32
C ALA A 341 1.77 -9.10 31.18
N ASP A 342 0.66 -9.82 31.10
CA ASP A 342 0.65 -11.30 30.98
C ASP A 342 0.98 -11.76 29.54
N TRP A 343 0.92 -10.87 28.57
CA TRP A 343 1.27 -11.16 27.18
C TRP A 343 2.80 -11.13 26.94
N PRO A 344 3.33 -11.89 25.99
CA PRO A 344 4.75 -11.83 25.63
C PRO A 344 5.16 -10.41 25.26
N ALA A 345 6.27 -9.91 25.76
CA ALA A 345 6.67 -8.51 25.62
C ALA A 345 6.71 -8.03 24.15
N GLY A 346 7.22 -8.85 23.22
CA GLY A 346 7.28 -8.50 21.80
C GLY A 346 5.94 -8.58 21.05
N GLU A 347 4.88 -9.12 21.67
CA GLU A 347 3.57 -9.30 21.05
C GLU A 347 2.49 -8.37 21.64
N ARG A 348 2.77 -7.72 22.76
CA ARG A 348 1.80 -6.91 23.52
C ARG A 348 1.10 -5.87 22.68
N LEU A 349 1.84 -5.11 21.87
CA LEU A 349 1.29 -4.07 21.01
C LEU A 349 0.36 -4.67 19.94
N GLY A 350 0.78 -5.75 19.29
CA GLY A 350 -0.04 -6.43 18.28
C GLY A 350 -1.33 -7.01 18.84
N LEU A 351 -1.24 -7.70 19.98
CA LEU A 351 -2.40 -8.28 20.66
C LEU A 351 -3.37 -7.21 21.18
N ALA A 352 -2.85 -6.12 21.76
CA ALA A 352 -3.66 -4.99 22.21
C ALA A 352 -4.37 -4.30 21.04
N THR A 353 -3.67 -4.07 19.94
CA THR A 353 -4.26 -3.49 18.73
C THR A 353 -5.35 -4.38 18.14
N ALA A 354 -5.15 -5.69 18.11
CA ALA A 354 -6.15 -6.65 17.66
C ALA A 354 -7.39 -6.66 18.59
N ALA A 355 -7.18 -6.60 19.90
CA ALA A 355 -8.27 -6.59 20.87
C ALA A 355 -9.16 -5.33 20.81
N LEU A 356 -8.64 -4.20 20.32
CA LEU A 356 -9.44 -2.98 20.09
C LEU A 356 -10.42 -3.12 18.92
N GLN A 357 -10.14 -4.04 17.99
CA GLN A 357 -11.03 -4.34 16.87
C GLN A 357 -12.10 -5.35 17.29
N GLY A 358 -13.18 -5.43 16.50
CA GLY A 358 -14.26 -6.39 16.73
C GLY A 358 -15.57 -5.94 16.13
N PRO A 359 -16.65 -6.74 16.25
CA PRO A 359 -17.94 -6.40 15.69
C PRO A 359 -18.47 -5.04 16.21
N ALA A 360 -19.17 -4.32 15.32
CA ALA A 360 -19.83 -3.07 15.71
C ALA A 360 -20.80 -3.29 16.89
N ASP A 361 -21.03 -2.24 17.64
CA ASP A 361 -21.93 -2.22 18.82
C ASP A 361 -21.50 -3.13 19.98
N THR A 362 -20.29 -3.71 19.93
CA THR A 362 -19.72 -4.47 21.06
C THR A 362 -18.92 -3.56 21.98
N ALA A 363 -19.03 -3.83 23.29
CA ALA A 363 -18.32 -3.05 24.30
C ALA A 363 -16.93 -3.61 24.60
N ILE A 364 -15.96 -2.72 24.80
CA ILE A 364 -14.68 -3.02 25.42
C ILE A 364 -14.41 -2.04 26.56
N ARG A 365 -13.92 -2.54 27.69
CA ARG A 365 -13.47 -1.75 28.83
C ARG A 365 -11.95 -1.80 28.90
N LEU A 366 -11.34 -0.63 29.00
CA LEU A 366 -9.90 -0.46 29.21
C LEU A 366 -9.66 0.04 30.62
N GLU A 367 -8.70 -0.54 31.34
CA GLU A 367 -8.09 0.10 32.50
C GLU A 367 -6.83 0.81 32.03
N ILE A 368 -6.82 2.13 32.16
CA ILE A 368 -5.70 2.98 31.74
C ILE A 368 -5.10 3.69 32.94
N GLN A 369 -3.80 3.94 32.87
CA GLN A 369 -3.05 4.70 33.88
C GLN A 369 -2.43 5.93 33.20
N PRO A 370 -2.87 7.15 33.57
CA PRO A 370 -2.22 8.37 33.09
C PRO A 370 -0.74 8.42 33.50
N PRO A 371 0.13 9.11 32.74
CA PRO A 371 1.58 9.13 32.97
C PRO A 371 1.99 9.58 34.37
N ASP A 372 1.25 10.53 34.94
CA ASP A 372 1.56 11.14 36.26
C ASP A 372 0.69 10.60 37.41
N ALA A 373 -0.07 9.51 37.14
CA ALA A 373 -0.95 8.92 38.14
C ALA A 373 -0.44 7.54 38.61
N THR A 374 -0.69 7.22 39.88
CA THR A 374 -0.46 5.89 40.43
C THR A 374 -1.69 4.99 40.32
N GLU A 375 -2.87 5.59 40.18
CA GLU A 375 -4.15 4.88 40.09
C GLU A 375 -4.58 4.72 38.63
N THR A 376 -5.28 3.63 38.35
CA THR A 376 -5.92 3.39 37.07
C THR A 376 -7.33 3.97 37.04
N ARG A 377 -7.84 4.24 35.84
CA ARG A 377 -9.24 4.55 35.59
C ARG A 377 -9.83 3.65 34.51
N SER A 378 -11.09 3.31 34.64
CA SER A 378 -11.83 2.56 33.64
C SER A 378 -12.36 3.47 32.54
N VAL A 379 -12.20 3.06 31.30
CA VAL A 379 -12.80 3.68 30.12
C VAL A 379 -13.65 2.65 29.39
N HIS A 380 -14.91 3.00 29.16
CA HIS A 380 -15.86 2.15 28.43
C HIS A 380 -16.03 2.67 27.01
N LEU A 381 -15.77 1.81 26.05
CA LEU A 381 -15.81 2.13 24.63
C LEU A 381 -16.74 1.16 23.91
N ILE A 382 -17.49 1.66 22.95
CA ILE A 382 -18.29 0.81 22.04
C ILE A 382 -17.57 0.79 20.70
N ARG A 383 -17.33 -0.40 20.16
CA ARG A 383 -16.72 -0.54 18.83
C ARG A 383 -17.70 -0.03 17.78
N GLY A 384 -17.19 0.73 16.84
CA GLY A 384 -17.96 1.30 15.73
C GLY A 384 -17.08 1.50 14.52
N PRO A 385 -17.61 2.11 13.45
CA PRO A 385 -16.82 2.43 12.28
C PRO A 385 -15.75 3.46 12.61
N VAL A 386 -14.51 3.16 12.26
CA VAL A 386 -13.37 4.07 12.31
C VAL A 386 -12.96 4.41 10.88
N VAL A 387 -13.31 5.61 10.44
CA VAL A 387 -12.98 6.07 9.10
C VAL A 387 -11.48 6.40 9.04
N GLN A 388 -10.79 5.82 8.07
CA GLN A 388 -9.38 6.10 7.82
C GLN A 388 -9.25 7.38 7.00
N GLU A 389 -8.38 8.29 7.41
CA GLU A 389 -8.01 9.44 6.58
C GLU A 389 -7.33 8.96 5.30
N THR A 390 -7.84 9.38 4.16
CA THR A 390 -7.35 9.01 2.83
C THR A 390 -6.74 10.19 2.09
N VAL A 391 -6.86 11.40 2.65
CA VAL A 391 -6.28 12.63 2.12
C VAL A 391 -5.65 13.41 3.26
N GLU A 392 -4.42 13.85 3.06
CA GLU A 392 -3.60 14.57 4.04
C GLU A 392 -3.11 15.89 3.43
N GLY A 393 -3.06 16.94 4.25
CA GLY A 393 -2.37 18.19 3.90
C GLY A 393 -0.88 18.14 4.27
N TRP A 394 -0.22 19.31 4.22
CA TRP A 394 1.19 19.43 4.58
C TRP A 394 1.46 19.24 6.08
N SER A 395 0.60 19.81 6.93
CA SER A 395 0.73 19.73 8.39
C SER A 395 -0.63 19.89 9.06
N ARG A 396 -0.69 19.59 10.36
CA ARG A 396 -1.88 19.87 11.18
C ARG A 396 -1.84 21.29 11.74
N SER A 397 -3.01 21.94 11.76
CA SER A 397 -3.26 23.18 12.50
C SER A 397 -3.07 22.93 14.01
N ALA A 398 -2.51 23.93 14.69
CA ALA A 398 -2.29 23.88 16.13
C ALA A 398 -3.59 24.01 16.95
N ASP A 399 -4.63 24.59 16.35
CA ASP A 399 -5.84 25.00 17.06
C ASP A 399 -6.97 23.96 16.99
N ASP A 400 -7.11 23.29 15.85
CA ASP A 400 -8.26 22.44 15.56
C ASP A 400 -7.94 21.10 14.88
N ASN A 401 -6.67 20.74 14.76
CA ASN A 401 -6.18 19.53 14.09
C ASN A 401 -6.54 19.41 12.60
N ARG A 402 -7.09 20.45 11.96
CA ARG A 402 -7.38 20.38 10.52
C ARG A 402 -6.10 20.32 9.71
N TRP A 403 -6.15 19.69 8.56
CA TRP A 403 -5.07 19.70 7.62
C TRP A 403 -4.87 21.10 7.01
N VAL A 404 -3.63 21.54 7.00
CA VAL A 404 -3.18 22.76 6.32
C VAL A 404 -2.54 22.33 5.01
N SER A 405 -3.18 22.62 3.89
CA SER A 405 -2.70 22.27 2.54
C SER A 405 -2.03 23.43 1.84
N LEU A 406 -2.52 24.65 2.03
CA LEU A 406 -1.99 25.82 1.35
C LEU A 406 -0.60 26.17 1.87
N ARG A 407 0.36 26.15 0.96
CA ARG A 407 1.75 26.53 1.19
C ARG A 407 2.03 27.92 0.60
N SER A 408 3.28 28.36 0.64
CA SER A 408 3.71 29.66 0.10
C SER A 408 3.34 29.77 -1.39
N HIS A 409 3.09 30.99 -1.83
CA HIS A 409 2.83 31.35 -3.24
C HIS A 409 1.58 30.72 -3.86
N GLY A 410 0.61 30.28 -3.04
CA GLY A 410 -0.63 29.70 -3.54
C GLY A 410 -0.49 28.23 -4.00
N VAL A 411 0.57 27.55 -3.62
CA VAL A 411 0.71 26.12 -3.91
C VAL A 411 -0.02 25.31 -2.84
N ALA A 412 -0.96 24.46 -3.24
CA ALA A 412 -1.60 23.49 -2.37
C ALA A 412 -0.81 22.17 -2.40
N TYR A 413 -0.60 21.57 -1.23
CA TYR A 413 -0.04 20.23 -1.11
C TYR A 413 -1.12 19.26 -0.63
N VAL A 414 -1.31 18.18 -1.40
CA VAL A 414 -2.29 17.14 -1.11
C VAL A 414 -1.61 15.78 -1.20
N ARG A 415 -1.60 15.03 -0.11
CA ARG A 415 -1.12 13.65 -0.11
C ARG A 415 -2.29 12.68 -0.09
N ILE A 416 -2.22 11.67 -0.94
CA ILE A 416 -3.20 10.57 -0.99
C ILE A 416 -2.45 9.26 -0.70
N PRO A 417 -2.46 8.75 0.54
CA PRO A 417 -1.74 7.53 0.90
C PRO A 417 -2.37 6.26 0.31
N ARG A 418 -3.67 6.28 0.03
CA ARG A 418 -4.42 5.19 -0.59
C ARG A 418 -5.77 5.68 -1.09
N PHE A 419 -6.26 5.11 -2.17
CA PHE A 419 -7.61 5.39 -2.68
C PHE A 419 -8.65 4.49 -2.00
N LYS A 420 -9.73 5.10 -1.53
CA LYS A 420 -10.95 4.49 -0.99
C LYS A 420 -12.17 5.18 -1.60
N PRO A 421 -13.37 4.61 -1.55
CA PRO A 421 -14.58 5.28 -2.06
C PRO A 421 -14.86 6.66 -1.46
N THR A 422 -14.28 6.96 -0.29
CA THR A 422 -14.41 8.26 0.40
C THR A 422 -13.33 9.27 0.02
N THR A 423 -12.33 8.90 -0.80
CA THR A 423 -11.14 9.73 -1.06
C THR A 423 -11.47 10.98 -1.87
N GLU A 424 -12.37 10.89 -2.84
CA GLU A 424 -12.85 12.04 -3.60
C GLU A 424 -13.46 13.11 -2.68
N ALA A 425 -14.43 12.72 -1.87
CA ALA A 425 -15.09 13.65 -0.93
C ALA A 425 -14.10 14.24 0.10
N ALA A 426 -13.11 13.46 0.54
CA ALA A 426 -12.06 13.94 1.43
C ALA A 426 -11.14 14.95 0.72
N PHE A 427 -10.84 14.75 -0.56
CA PHE A 427 -10.09 15.68 -1.40
C PHE A 427 -10.84 17.02 -1.54
N ASP A 428 -12.12 16.98 -1.90
CA ASP A 428 -12.95 18.15 -2.04
C ASP A 428 -13.06 18.92 -0.70
N THR A 429 -13.27 18.22 0.42
CA THR A 429 -13.30 18.80 1.77
C THR A 429 -12.00 19.53 2.14
N LEU A 430 -10.85 18.97 1.73
CA LEU A 430 -9.54 19.59 1.97
C LEU A 430 -9.33 20.84 1.11
N MET A 431 -9.77 20.81 -0.14
CA MET A 431 -9.50 21.85 -1.14
C MET A 431 -10.50 23.01 -1.09
N GLU A 432 -11.79 22.75 -0.82
CA GLU A 432 -12.86 23.75 -0.85
C GLU A 432 -12.54 25.05 -0.07
N PRO A 433 -11.99 25.01 1.16
CA PRO A 433 -11.71 26.23 1.92
C PRO A 433 -10.60 27.11 1.33
N ILE A 434 -9.81 26.60 0.40
CA ILE A 434 -8.62 27.28 -0.13
C ILE A 434 -8.67 27.52 -1.64
N LEU A 435 -9.72 27.08 -2.35
CA LEU A 435 -9.83 27.12 -3.81
C LEU A 435 -9.48 28.51 -4.41
N ASP A 436 -9.99 29.58 -3.81
CA ASP A 436 -9.74 30.96 -4.28
C ASP A 436 -8.26 31.40 -4.17
N GLN A 437 -7.45 30.67 -3.42
CA GLN A 437 -6.05 30.98 -3.16
C GLN A 437 -5.10 30.03 -3.90
N VAL A 438 -5.62 28.93 -4.45
CA VAL A 438 -4.82 27.92 -5.14
C VAL A 438 -4.40 28.43 -6.51
N ARG A 439 -3.09 28.37 -6.76
CA ARG A 439 -2.46 28.73 -8.04
C ARG A 439 -1.68 27.56 -8.64
N GLY A 440 -1.45 26.51 -7.88
CA GLY A 440 -0.83 25.27 -8.30
C GLY A 440 -1.04 24.19 -7.26
N VAL A 441 -0.99 22.92 -7.67
CA VAL A 441 -1.23 21.79 -6.77
C VAL A 441 -0.09 20.78 -6.88
N VAL A 442 0.47 20.38 -5.73
CA VAL A 442 1.34 19.23 -5.59
C VAL A 442 0.53 18.05 -5.06
N ILE A 443 0.40 16.99 -5.84
CA ILE A 443 -0.27 15.74 -5.43
C ILE A 443 0.80 14.71 -5.09
N ASP A 444 0.91 14.30 -3.81
CA ASP A 444 1.88 13.31 -3.34
C ASP A 444 1.25 11.91 -3.30
N LEU A 445 1.65 11.06 -4.25
CA LEU A 445 1.24 9.66 -4.41
C LEU A 445 2.35 8.67 -4.01
N ARG A 446 3.45 9.14 -3.42
CA ARG A 446 4.54 8.27 -2.98
C ARG A 446 4.06 7.28 -1.91
N GLY A 447 4.38 6.00 -2.12
CA GLY A 447 3.92 4.90 -1.26
C GLY A 447 2.43 4.57 -1.40
N ASN A 448 1.74 5.07 -2.43
CA ASN A 448 0.33 4.78 -2.66
C ASN A 448 0.17 3.54 -3.57
N PRO A 449 -0.28 2.39 -3.05
CA PRO A 449 -0.43 1.16 -3.85
C PRO A 449 -1.71 1.15 -4.72
N GLY A 450 -2.45 2.27 -4.76
CA GLY A 450 -3.72 2.38 -5.46
C GLY A 450 -4.93 2.21 -4.54
N GLY A 451 -5.95 1.57 -5.03
CA GLY A 451 -7.22 1.32 -4.35
C GLY A 451 -8.41 1.56 -5.27
N ASP A 452 -9.36 2.38 -4.85
CA ASP A 452 -10.56 2.70 -5.62
C ASP A 452 -10.24 3.54 -6.85
N VAL A 453 -10.45 2.97 -8.03
CA VAL A 453 -10.14 3.63 -9.31
C VAL A 453 -11.12 4.77 -9.59
N ASN A 454 -12.38 4.63 -9.18
CA ASN A 454 -13.38 5.67 -9.38
C ASN A 454 -12.97 6.97 -8.70
N SER A 455 -12.57 6.91 -7.42
CA SER A 455 -12.07 8.10 -6.70
C SER A 455 -10.85 8.73 -7.38
N ALA A 456 -9.95 7.93 -7.98
CA ALA A 456 -8.79 8.46 -8.70
C ALA A 456 -9.20 9.20 -9.97
N VAL A 457 -10.13 8.64 -10.74
CA VAL A 457 -10.67 9.28 -11.95
C VAL A 457 -11.44 10.55 -11.61
N GLN A 458 -12.29 10.53 -10.58
CA GLN A 458 -13.03 11.73 -10.15
C GLN A 458 -12.11 12.85 -9.67
N ILE A 459 -10.99 12.52 -9.01
CA ILE A 459 -9.99 13.55 -8.65
C ILE A 459 -9.28 14.08 -9.89
N ALA A 460 -8.97 13.23 -10.89
CA ALA A 460 -8.39 13.69 -12.15
C ALA A 460 -9.33 14.64 -12.89
N ASP A 461 -10.64 14.36 -12.87
CA ASP A 461 -11.70 15.17 -13.46
C ASP A 461 -11.70 16.63 -12.95
N ARG A 462 -11.30 16.87 -11.68
CA ARG A 462 -11.21 18.22 -11.11
C ARG A 462 -10.24 19.15 -11.85
N PHE A 463 -9.31 18.59 -12.62
CA PHE A 463 -8.22 19.35 -13.27
C PHE A 463 -8.33 19.36 -14.80
N VAL A 464 -9.18 18.51 -15.39
CA VAL A 464 -9.23 18.28 -16.84
C VAL A 464 -10.54 18.79 -17.41
N ALA A 465 -10.47 19.61 -18.46
CA ALA A 465 -11.64 20.22 -19.07
C ALA A 465 -12.47 19.23 -19.91
N ASP A 466 -11.82 18.32 -20.63
CA ASP A 466 -12.48 17.38 -21.53
C ASP A 466 -11.65 16.12 -21.83
N GLY A 467 -12.30 15.13 -22.42
CA GLY A 467 -11.67 13.92 -22.93
C GLY A 467 -11.65 12.77 -21.94
N TRP A 468 -11.13 11.64 -22.42
CA TRP A 468 -11.02 10.41 -21.63
C TRP A 468 -9.89 10.51 -20.61
N LEU A 469 -10.17 10.10 -19.37
CA LEU A 469 -9.21 10.08 -18.26
C LEU A 469 -8.53 8.71 -18.10
N ALA A 470 -9.27 7.63 -18.39
CA ALA A 470 -8.74 6.28 -18.46
C ALA A 470 -9.65 5.44 -19.35
N ASP A 471 -9.08 4.43 -20.02
CA ASP A 471 -9.88 3.44 -20.77
C ASP A 471 -9.81 2.10 -20.07
N LEU A 472 -10.95 1.43 -19.97
CA LEU A 472 -11.10 0.12 -19.35
C LEU A 472 -11.49 -0.92 -20.39
N SER A 473 -10.78 -2.03 -20.42
CA SER A 473 -11.10 -3.16 -21.29
C SER A 473 -11.07 -4.47 -20.52
N GLY A 474 -12.04 -5.36 -20.78
CA GLY A 474 -12.11 -6.67 -20.14
C GLY A 474 -12.99 -7.62 -20.94
N ARG A 475 -12.96 -8.91 -20.57
CA ARG A 475 -13.63 -9.98 -21.31
C ARG A 475 -15.15 -9.92 -21.20
N VAL A 476 -15.70 -9.35 -20.14
CA VAL A 476 -17.16 -9.34 -19.81
C VAL A 476 -17.80 -7.97 -20.00
N LEU A 477 -17.04 -6.97 -20.46
CA LEU A 477 -17.64 -5.69 -20.82
C LEU A 477 -18.75 -5.72 -21.91
N PRO A 478 -18.95 -6.78 -22.73
CA PRO A 478 -19.96 -6.78 -23.77
C PRO A 478 -21.42 -6.88 -23.33
N GLU A 479 -21.74 -7.46 -22.17
CA GLU A 479 -23.16 -7.63 -21.77
C GLU A 479 -23.74 -6.39 -21.07
N THR A 480 -22.86 -5.54 -20.55
CA THR A 480 -23.23 -4.24 -19.97
C THR A 480 -22.94 -3.07 -20.92
N GLY A 481 -22.33 -3.35 -22.09
CA GLY A 481 -21.83 -2.34 -23.04
C GLY A 481 -20.53 -1.69 -22.54
N PRO A 482 -19.77 -1.01 -23.44
CA PRO A 482 -18.58 -0.24 -23.05
C PRO A 482 -18.90 0.91 -22.08
N ASP A 483 -20.14 1.02 -21.69
CA ASP A 483 -20.73 2.17 -21.03
C ASP A 483 -21.09 1.94 -19.55
N HIS A 484 -20.69 0.81 -18.93
CA HIS A 484 -21.06 0.52 -17.52
C HIS A 484 -19.86 0.06 -16.69
N ASP A 485 -19.70 0.66 -15.51
CA ASP A 485 -18.73 0.24 -14.50
C ASP A 485 -18.97 -1.24 -14.12
N PRO A 486 -17.95 -2.11 -14.27
CA PRO A 486 -18.09 -3.53 -13.95
C PRO A 486 -18.31 -3.81 -12.46
N VAL A 487 -18.07 -2.83 -11.58
CA VAL A 487 -18.26 -2.94 -10.13
C VAL A 487 -19.63 -2.44 -9.69
N THR A 488 -20.08 -1.32 -10.23
CA THR A 488 -21.33 -0.66 -9.81
C THR A 488 -22.46 -0.80 -10.82
N GLY A 489 -22.18 -1.23 -12.07
CA GLY A 489 -23.14 -1.25 -13.17
C GLY A 489 -23.49 0.15 -13.72
N ALA A 490 -22.81 1.21 -13.23
CA ALA A 490 -23.00 2.56 -13.74
C ALA A 490 -22.41 2.72 -15.14
N ALA A 491 -22.95 3.65 -15.94
CA ALA A 491 -22.48 3.90 -17.30
C ALA A 491 -20.99 4.32 -17.30
N LEU A 492 -20.12 3.49 -17.88
CA LEU A 492 -18.68 3.75 -17.96
C LEU A 492 -18.36 4.99 -18.79
N ALA A 493 -19.19 5.30 -19.78
CA ALA A 493 -19.04 6.47 -20.66
C ALA A 493 -19.19 7.81 -19.91
N GLU A 494 -19.71 7.80 -18.69
CA GLU A 494 -19.94 9.02 -17.91
C GLU A 494 -18.88 9.24 -16.82
N TRP A 495 -18.28 8.18 -16.23
CA TRP A 495 -17.40 8.35 -15.08
C TRP A 495 -15.90 8.49 -15.41
N ASN A 496 -15.45 8.04 -16.58
CA ASN A 496 -14.06 8.16 -17.02
C ASN A 496 -13.84 9.25 -18.08
N GLN A 497 -14.87 10.05 -18.36
CA GLN A 497 -14.82 11.23 -19.22
C GLN A 497 -14.83 12.50 -18.39
N ALA A 498 -13.90 13.40 -18.66
CA ALA A 498 -13.82 14.67 -17.96
C ALA A 498 -15.06 15.54 -18.21
N ILE A 499 -15.55 16.18 -17.16
CA ILE A 499 -16.70 17.08 -17.17
C ILE A 499 -16.20 18.50 -16.94
N PRO A 500 -16.41 19.44 -17.88
CA PRO A 500 -15.89 20.79 -17.74
C PRO A 500 -16.56 21.61 -16.63
N GLY A 501 -15.83 22.58 -16.10
CA GLY A 501 -16.35 23.58 -15.16
C GLY A 501 -15.93 23.40 -13.72
N HIS A 502 -14.95 22.56 -13.44
CA HIS A 502 -14.35 22.43 -12.11
C HIS A 502 -13.42 23.59 -11.77
N ALA A 503 -13.36 23.96 -10.49
CA ALA A 503 -12.58 25.10 -10.00
C ALA A 503 -11.06 24.96 -10.15
N LEU A 504 -10.57 23.72 -10.31
CA LEU A 504 -9.13 23.42 -10.50
C LEU A 504 -8.76 23.18 -11.96
N GLU A 505 -9.72 23.29 -12.88
CA GLU A 505 -9.46 23.15 -14.31
C GLU A 505 -8.40 24.16 -14.78
N GLY A 506 -7.36 23.68 -15.44
CA GLY A 506 -6.24 24.49 -15.92
C GLY A 506 -5.26 24.96 -14.82
N VAL A 507 -5.47 24.60 -13.56
CA VAL A 507 -4.49 24.89 -12.50
C VAL A 507 -3.26 23.99 -12.69
N PRO A 508 -2.03 24.53 -12.73
CA PRO A 508 -0.81 23.74 -12.86
C PRO A 508 -0.66 22.67 -11.78
N VAL A 509 -0.31 21.43 -12.19
CA VAL A 509 -0.17 20.29 -11.29
C VAL A 509 1.24 19.70 -11.36
N ALA A 510 1.80 19.33 -10.21
CA ALA A 510 2.97 18.48 -10.10
C ALA A 510 2.62 17.26 -9.26
N ILE A 511 3.09 16.08 -9.68
CA ILE A 511 2.73 14.81 -9.05
C ILE A 511 4.00 14.12 -8.53
N LEU A 512 4.02 13.80 -7.24
CA LEU A 512 5.13 13.05 -6.64
C LEU A 512 4.82 11.57 -6.66
N VAL A 513 5.73 10.79 -7.24
CA VAL A 513 5.60 9.34 -7.39
C VAL A 513 6.85 8.59 -6.95
N ASP A 514 6.72 7.33 -6.63
CA ASP A 514 7.82 6.40 -6.36
C ASP A 514 7.50 4.99 -6.87
N ASP A 515 8.42 4.05 -6.65
CA ASP A 515 8.32 2.66 -7.06
C ASP A 515 7.20 1.87 -6.35
N GLN A 516 6.59 2.44 -5.31
CA GLN A 516 5.42 1.89 -4.61
C GLN A 516 4.10 2.50 -5.10
N THR A 517 4.16 3.54 -5.92
CA THR A 517 2.98 4.14 -6.57
C THR A 517 2.44 3.16 -7.61
N ALA A 518 1.19 2.69 -7.43
CA ALA A 518 0.63 1.62 -8.26
C ALA A 518 -0.87 1.78 -8.55
N SER A 519 -1.37 1.14 -9.62
CA SER A 519 -2.80 0.96 -9.90
C SER A 519 -3.57 2.29 -9.99
N ALA A 520 -4.62 2.52 -9.18
CA ALA A 520 -5.41 3.76 -9.17
C ALA A 520 -4.55 5.04 -9.02
N ALA A 521 -3.41 4.96 -8.30
CA ALA A 521 -2.47 6.06 -8.22
C ALA A 521 -1.78 6.35 -9.55
N GLU A 522 -1.51 5.31 -10.34
CA GLU A 522 -0.97 5.44 -11.69
C GLU A 522 -2.03 5.93 -12.69
N VAL A 523 -3.31 5.59 -12.47
CA VAL A 523 -4.43 6.17 -13.24
C VAL A 523 -4.45 7.68 -13.04
N LEU A 524 -4.47 8.16 -11.79
CA LEU A 524 -4.48 9.59 -11.50
C LEU A 524 -3.23 10.29 -12.08
N ALA A 525 -2.03 9.75 -11.82
CA ALA A 525 -0.79 10.33 -12.28
C ALA A 525 -0.72 10.40 -13.80
N GLY A 526 -1.05 9.30 -14.49
CA GLY A 526 -1.00 9.23 -15.95
C GLY A 526 -2.08 10.07 -16.64
N SER A 527 -3.30 10.09 -16.08
CA SER A 527 -4.38 10.94 -16.60
C SER A 527 -4.01 12.42 -16.54
N LEU A 528 -3.50 12.88 -15.39
CA LEU A 528 -3.08 14.28 -15.23
C LEU A 528 -1.84 14.62 -16.07
N ALA A 529 -0.88 13.71 -16.20
CA ALA A 529 0.29 13.92 -17.05
C ALA A 529 -0.12 14.08 -18.52
N GLU A 530 -1.07 13.27 -19.02
CA GLU A 530 -1.47 13.26 -20.43
C GLU A 530 -2.58 14.26 -20.78
N ARG A 531 -3.39 14.73 -19.78
CA ARG A 531 -4.56 15.59 -20.01
C ARG A 531 -4.48 16.96 -19.37
N ALA A 532 -3.73 17.11 -18.28
CA ALA A 532 -3.54 18.38 -17.59
C ALA A 532 -2.09 18.86 -17.64
N ASP A 533 -1.26 18.27 -18.48
CA ASP A 533 0.17 18.60 -18.61
C ASP A 533 0.89 18.61 -17.24
N ALA A 534 0.49 17.72 -16.33
CA ALA A 534 1.10 17.64 -15.00
C ALA A 534 2.53 17.17 -15.08
N VAL A 535 3.44 17.77 -14.29
CA VAL A 535 4.84 17.34 -14.20
C VAL A 535 4.97 16.23 -13.16
N VAL A 536 5.52 15.10 -13.56
CA VAL A 536 5.76 13.95 -12.68
C VAL A 536 7.17 14.02 -12.10
N VAL A 537 7.28 13.97 -10.77
CA VAL A 537 8.54 14.11 -10.02
C VAL A 537 8.77 12.88 -9.14
N GLY A 538 9.95 12.28 -9.19
CA GLY A 538 10.32 11.19 -8.29
C GLY A 538 10.99 10.00 -8.99
N GLN A 539 10.43 8.81 -8.84
CA GLN A 539 10.94 7.56 -9.42
C GLN A 539 9.87 6.87 -10.27
N PRO A 540 10.27 6.02 -11.24
CA PRO A 540 9.31 5.25 -12.04
C PRO A 540 8.34 4.46 -11.15
N THR A 541 7.06 4.44 -11.51
CA THR A 541 6.03 3.77 -10.75
C THR A 541 6.01 2.24 -10.98
N TRP A 542 5.17 1.54 -10.24
CA TRP A 542 5.10 0.06 -10.25
C TRP A 542 4.75 -0.54 -11.62
N GLY A 543 3.79 0.04 -12.36
CA GLY A 543 3.31 -0.50 -13.62
C GLY A 543 2.16 -1.50 -13.49
N LYS A 544 1.19 -1.26 -12.61
CA LYS A 544 0.01 -2.13 -12.46
C LYS A 544 -1.13 -1.67 -13.35
N GLY A 545 -1.18 -2.16 -14.59
CA GLY A 545 -2.25 -1.91 -15.56
C GLY A 545 -3.47 -2.83 -15.46
N LEU A 546 -3.70 -3.43 -14.29
CA LEU A 546 -4.79 -4.38 -14.03
C LEU A 546 -5.68 -3.88 -12.90
N ALA A 547 -6.99 -4.05 -13.05
CA ALA A 547 -7.96 -3.80 -12.00
C ALA A 547 -8.71 -5.08 -11.61
N GLN A 548 -9.10 -5.16 -10.34
CA GLN A 548 -9.82 -6.28 -9.77
C GLN A 548 -11.25 -5.88 -9.46
N ALA A 549 -12.20 -6.73 -9.87
CA ALA A 549 -13.56 -6.68 -9.36
C ALA A 549 -13.64 -7.31 -7.97
N LEU A 550 -14.53 -6.74 -7.16
CA LEU A 550 -14.93 -7.29 -5.87
C LEU A 550 -16.36 -7.81 -6.02
N ARG A 551 -16.58 -9.08 -5.71
CA ARG A 551 -17.91 -9.69 -5.73
C ARG A 551 -18.17 -10.40 -4.43
N VAL A 552 -19.34 -10.17 -3.84
CA VAL A 552 -19.89 -11.01 -2.78
C VAL A 552 -21.01 -11.82 -3.40
N ASP A 553 -21.00 -13.14 -3.23
CA ASP A 553 -22.09 -14.00 -3.70
C ASP A 553 -23.43 -13.59 -3.06
N GLU A 554 -24.52 -13.65 -3.82
CA GLU A 554 -25.85 -13.23 -3.35
C GLU A 554 -26.30 -13.94 -2.06
N LYS A 555 -25.82 -15.17 -1.84
CA LYS A 555 -26.09 -15.95 -0.63
C LYS A 555 -25.08 -15.72 0.49
N GLY A 556 -24.00 -14.98 0.21
CA GLY A 556 -22.88 -14.82 1.13
C GLY A 556 -22.02 -16.08 1.29
N ASP A 557 -22.09 -17.01 0.34
CA ASP A 557 -21.32 -18.26 0.37
C ASP A 557 -19.82 -18.04 0.09
N TYR A 558 -19.46 -16.93 -0.55
CA TYR A 558 -18.07 -16.45 -0.74
C TYR A 558 -18.05 -14.97 -1.10
N ALA A 559 -16.89 -14.34 -0.93
CA ALA A 559 -16.52 -13.13 -1.65
C ALA A 559 -15.25 -13.41 -2.47
N VAL A 560 -15.06 -12.68 -3.55
CA VAL A 560 -13.90 -12.84 -4.42
C VAL A 560 -13.43 -11.49 -4.92
N GLN A 561 -12.11 -11.30 -4.87
CA GLN A 561 -11.41 -10.27 -5.60
C GLN A 561 -10.71 -10.96 -6.77
N PHE A 562 -10.96 -10.53 -8.00
CA PHE A 562 -10.35 -11.15 -9.18
C PHE A 562 -10.09 -10.13 -10.28
N THR A 563 -9.03 -10.34 -11.04
CA THR A 563 -8.69 -9.48 -12.17
C THR A 563 -9.68 -9.68 -13.29
N ASN A 564 -10.44 -8.64 -13.63
CA ASN A 564 -11.41 -8.67 -14.72
C ASN A 564 -11.21 -7.56 -15.75
N VAL A 565 -10.37 -6.57 -15.47
CA VAL A 565 -10.17 -5.40 -16.32
C VAL A 565 -8.68 -5.12 -16.52
N VAL A 566 -8.34 -4.76 -17.75
CA VAL A 566 -7.11 -4.05 -18.10
C VAL A 566 -7.47 -2.58 -18.27
N TRP A 567 -6.71 -1.68 -17.67
CA TRP A 567 -6.86 -0.25 -17.90
C TRP A 567 -5.68 0.32 -18.69
N THR A 568 -5.94 1.37 -19.44
CA THR A 568 -4.97 2.09 -20.24
C THR A 568 -5.04 3.58 -19.95
N LEU A 569 -3.94 4.27 -20.16
CA LEU A 569 -3.88 5.71 -20.12
C LEU A 569 -4.71 6.33 -21.26
N PRO A 570 -5.03 7.64 -21.21
CA PRO A 570 -5.74 8.34 -22.28
C PRO A 570 -5.13 8.16 -23.68
N SER A 571 -3.80 8.02 -23.76
CA SER A 571 -3.06 7.72 -25.01
C SER A 571 -3.27 6.30 -25.53
N GLY A 572 -3.94 5.42 -24.81
CA GLY A 572 -4.02 3.98 -25.08
C GLY A 572 -2.80 3.17 -24.60
N ARG A 573 -1.83 3.81 -23.92
CA ARG A 573 -0.66 3.12 -23.36
C ARG A 573 -1.08 2.24 -22.19
N ARG A 574 -0.75 0.95 -22.28
CA ARG A 574 -0.89 0.00 -21.17
C ARG A 574 0.28 0.14 -20.23
N LEU A 575 0.00 0.12 -18.95
CA LEU A 575 1.04 -0.09 -17.95
C LEU A 575 1.28 -1.58 -17.76
N SER A 576 2.54 -1.92 -17.60
CA SER A 576 2.96 -3.30 -17.33
C SER A 576 4.06 -3.27 -16.27
N HIS A 577 4.11 -4.30 -15.42
CA HIS A 577 5.13 -4.40 -14.39
C HIS A 577 6.55 -4.21 -14.97
N ARG A 578 7.48 -3.74 -14.16
CA ARG A 578 8.90 -3.36 -14.44
C ARG A 578 9.66 -4.21 -15.47
N MET A 579 9.25 -5.47 -15.70
CA MET A 579 9.90 -6.36 -16.69
C MET A 579 9.76 -5.89 -18.14
N SER A 580 8.92 -4.91 -18.43
CA SER A 580 8.68 -4.37 -19.78
C SER A 580 8.74 -2.84 -19.87
N GLY A 581 9.32 -2.17 -18.90
CA GLY A 581 9.52 -0.71 -18.92
C GLY A 581 8.22 0.09 -18.74
N GLY A 582 7.34 -0.34 -17.84
CA GLY A 582 5.95 -0.08 -17.99
C GLY A 582 5.19 0.76 -16.96
N GLY A 583 5.82 1.40 -15.98
CA GLY A 583 5.16 2.36 -15.08
C GLY A 583 5.04 3.76 -15.70
N ILE A 584 4.63 4.73 -14.89
CA ILE A 584 4.74 6.16 -15.22
C ILE A 584 6.18 6.59 -14.99
N GLU A 585 6.83 7.09 -16.04
CA GLU A 585 8.19 7.62 -15.96
C GLU A 585 8.12 9.08 -15.48
N PRO A 586 8.91 9.48 -14.48
CA PRO A 586 8.94 10.86 -14.03
C PRO A 586 9.70 11.77 -15.01
N ASP A 587 9.20 13.00 -15.16
CA ASP A 587 9.89 14.07 -15.90
C ASP A 587 11.12 14.57 -15.13
N VAL A 588 11.02 14.62 -13.80
CA VAL A 588 12.11 14.95 -12.88
C VAL A 588 12.45 13.73 -12.05
N VAL A 589 13.57 13.08 -12.38
CA VAL A 589 14.02 11.89 -11.65
C VAL A 589 14.75 12.30 -10.38
N LEU A 590 14.26 11.83 -9.23
CA LEU A 590 14.90 11.99 -7.93
C LEU A 590 15.08 10.62 -7.26
N PRO A 591 16.30 10.16 -7.01
CA PRO A 591 16.57 8.85 -6.43
C PRO A 591 16.31 8.86 -4.91
N LEU A 592 15.05 8.65 -4.52
CA LEU A 592 14.65 8.53 -3.12
C LEU A 592 14.77 7.06 -2.68
N GLY A 593 15.90 6.67 -2.16
CA GLY A 593 16.13 5.33 -1.62
C GLY A 593 15.39 5.07 -0.30
N PRO A 594 15.47 3.83 0.26
CA PRO A 594 14.78 3.43 1.48
C PRO A 594 15.07 4.32 2.70
N ALA A 595 16.31 4.81 2.86
CA ALA A 595 16.68 5.70 3.97
C ALA A 595 16.02 7.08 3.84
N SER A 596 16.01 7.63 2.62
CA SER A 596 15.31 8.90 2.32
C SER A 596 13.82 8.76 2.56
N ARG A 597 13.22 7.69 2.04
CA ARG A 597 11.79 7.37 2.28
C ARG A 597 11.46 7.28 3.76
N PHE A 598 12.32 6.60 4.54
CA PHE A 598 12.13 6.48 5.98
C PHE A 598 12.19 7.84 6.70
N GLN A 599 13.17 8.70 6.37
CA GLN A 599 13.25 10.04 6.96
C GLN A 599 12.05 10.90 6.59
N LEU A 600 11.68 10.95 5.31
CA LEU A 600 10.52 11.69 4.84
C LEU A 600 9.20 11.18 5.44
N GLN A 601 9.07 9.87 5.64
CA GLN A 601 7.95 9.26 6.35
C GLN A 601 7.88 9.74 7.81
N ARG A 602 9.01 9.76 8.51
CA ARG A 602 9.09 10.30 9.88
C ARG A 602 8.67 11.76 9.95
N ASP A 603 9.19 12.59 9.07
CA ASP A 603 8.88 14.02 9.05
C ASP A 603 7.40 14.27 8.75
N ARG A 604 6.82 13.51 7.81
CA ARG A 604 5.37 13.51 7.55
C ARG A 604 4.58 13.13 8.79
N THR A 605 4.99 12.07 9.50
CA THR A 605 4.34 11.64 10.74
C THR A 605 4.36 12.74 11.81
N VAL A 606 5.46 13.47 11.94
CA VAL A 606 5.57 14.60 12.89
C VAL A 606 4.68 15.77 12.48
N ARG A 607 4.68 16.15 11.19
CA ARG A 607 3.84 17.24 10.66
C ARG A 607 2.36 16.91 10.75
N GLY A 608 2.00 15.65 10.50
CA GLY A 608 0.62 15.13 10.54
C GLY A 608 0.12 14.75 11.93
N ALA A 609 0.95 14.86 12.97
CA ALA A 609 0.53 14.53 14.33
C ALA A 609 -0.55 15.50 14.81
N LEU A 610 -1.54 14.97 15.52
CA LEU A 610 -2.57 15.77 16.18
C LEU A 610 -1.92 16.72 17.22
N ARG A 611 -2.51 17.89 17.40
CA ARG A 611 -1.96 18.97 18.25
C ARG A 611 -2.75 19.18 19.53
N VAL A 612 -4.04 18.86 19.49
CA VAL A 612 -4.94 19.04 20.63
C VAL A 612 -5.84 17.81 20.82
N HIS A 613 -6.19 17.53 22.06
CA HIS A 613 -7.21 16.51 22.41
C HIS A 613 -8.62 17.01 22.14
N ALA A 614 -9.63 16.14 22.28
CA ALA A 614 -11.03 16.49 22.10
C ALA A 614 -11.52 17.61 23.03
N ASP A 615 -10.93 17.72 24.21
CA ASP A 615 -11.21 18.77 25.21
C ASP A 615 -10.41 20.06 24.99
N GLY A 616 -9.64 20.16 23.90
CA GLY A 616 -8.80 21.30 23.56
C GLY A 616 -7.47 21.36 24.31
N THR A 617 -7.14 20.39 25.16
CA THR A 617 -5.84 20.35 25.81
C THR A 617 -4.71 20.00 24.81
N PRO A 618 -3.53 20.65 24.89
CA PRO A 618 -2.43 20.39 23.98
C PRO A 618 -1.94 18.94 24.07
N MET A 619 -1.68 18.31 22.92
CA MET A 619 -0.95 17.06 22.85
C MET A 619 0.55 17.29 22.95
N ARG A 620 1.28 16.32 23.50
CA ARG A 620 2.73 16.35 23.50
C ARG A 620 3.23 16.32 22.06
N ALA A 621 4.11 17.27 21.71
CA ALA A 621 4.73 17.28 20.39
C ALA A 621 5.45 15.95 20.13
N ARG A 622 5.09 15.28 19.04
CA ARG A 622 5.76 14.05 18.62
C ARG A 622 7.18 14.40 18.21
N GLN A 623 8.15 13.82 18.89
CA GLN A 623 9.54 13.97 18.49
C GLN A 623 9.94 12.81 17.57
N PRO A 624 10.64 13.08 16.47
CA PRO A 624 11.17 12.02 15.65
C PRO A 624 12.15 11.20 16.49
N GLY A 625 11.91 9.89 16.61
CA GLY A 625 12.84 8.97 17.28
C GLY A 625 14.25 9.12 16.68
N ALA A 626 15.28 9.31 17.49
CA ALA A 626 16.64 9.51 17.02
C ALA A 626 17.17 8.22 16.38
N ARG A 627 17.34 8.20 15.05
CA ARG A 627 18.37 7.40 14.40
C ARG A 627 19.52 8.33 14.08
N SER A 628 20.54 8.26 14.92
CA SER A 628 21.69 9.18 14.92
C SER A 628 22.75 8.85 13.86
N ASP A 629 22.56 7.79 13.11
CA ASP A 629 23.55 7.20 12.20
C ASP A 629 23.33 7.56 10.72
N LEU A 630 22.20 8.21 10.37
CA LEU A 630 21.94 8.67 9.02
C LEU A 630 22.14 10.18 8.88
N PRO A 631 22.69 10.66 7.75
CA PRO A 631 22.68 12.08 7.42
C PRO A 631 21.25 12.63 7.43
N PRO A 632 21.01 13.81 8.02
CA PRO A 632 19.68 14.41 8.02
C PRO A 632 19.32 14.95 6.63
N LEU A 633 18.02 14.97 6.31
CA LEU A 633 17.44 15.82 5.27
C LEU A 633 16.83 17.05 5.92
N SER A 634 17.19 18.24 5.44
CA SER A 634 16.66 19.50 5.96
C SER A 634 15.27 19.84 5.42
N ASP A 635 14.88 19.23 4.30
CA ASP A 635 13.55 19.38 3.67
C ASP A 635 13.25 18.20 2.73
N ASP A 636 12.07 18.18 2.12
CA ASP A 636 11.66 17.19 1.12
C ASP A 636 12.07 17.65 -0.30
N PRO A 637 13.10 17.04 -0.91
CA PRO A 637 13.63 17.49 -2.20
C PRO A 637 12.63 17.35 -3.34
N ALA A 638 11.72 16.37 -3.28
CA ALA A 638 10.72 16.17 -4.32
C ALA A 638 9.61 17.24 -4.25
N VAL A 639 9.19 17.62 -3.04
CA VAL A 639 8.25 18.73 -2.85
C VAL A 639 8.86 20.04 -3.31
N LEU A 640 10.12 20.30 -2.97
CA LEU A 640 10.82 21.53 -3.40
C LEU A 640 10.96 21.59 -4.92
N ALA A 641 11.30 20.49 -5.59
CA ALA A 641 11.39 20.42 -7.04
C ALA A 641 10.02 20.65 -7.70
N ALA A 642 8.97 20.03 -7.17
CA ALA A 642 7.60 20.22 -7.65
C ALA A 642 7.13 21.66 -7.51
N GLU A 643 7.34 22.28 -6.34
CA GLU A 643 6.99 23.70 -6.11
C GLU A 643 7.76 24.63 -7.05
N LEU A 644 9.04 24.36 -7.29
CA LEU A 644 9.85 25.17 -8.20
C LEU A 644 9.36 25.09 -9.65
N VAL A 645 8.98 23.90 -10.13
CA VAL A 645 8.37 23.71 -11.45
C VAL A 645 7.04 24.48 -11.56
N LEU A 646 6.17 24.34 -10.56
CA LEU A 646 4.89 25.06 -10.55
C LEU A 646 5.08 26.59 -10.59
N LEU A 647 6.00 27.13 -9.78
CA LEU A 647 6.32 28.56 -9.78
C LEU A 647 6.87 29.02 -11.13
N ALA A 648 7.69 28.20 -11.81
CA ALA A 648 8.19 28.50 -13.15
C ALA A 648 7.04 28.58 -14.18
N ARG A 649 6.07 27.66 -14.12
CA ARG A 649 4.88 27.68 -14.99
C ARG A 649 3.99 28.89 -14.74
N MET A 650 3.67 29.19 -13.49
CA MET A 650 2.87 30.36 -13.13
C MET A 650 3.48 31.69 -13.61
N LEU A 651 4.82 31.77 -13.61
CA LEU A 651 5.51 32.96 -14.12
C LEU A 651 5.47 33.05 -15.65
N ALA A 652 5.62 31.91 -16.34
CA ALA A 652 5.53 31.86 -17.80
C ALA A 652 4.14 32.30 -18.30
N GLU A 653 3.08 31.83 -17.63
CA GLU A 653 1.70 32.23 -17.95
C GLU A 653 1.41 33.73 -17.66
N SER A 654 2.09 34.32 -16.66
CA SER A 654 1.90 35.73 -16.33
C SER A 654 2.58 36.70 -17.32
N ASP A 655 3.60 36.22 -18.05
CA ASP A 655 4.31 37.03 -19.05
C ASP A 655 3.62 36.97 -20.45
N GLU A 656 2.58 36.14 -20.65
CA GLU A 656 1.76 36.11 -21.89
C GLU A 656 0.58 37.10 -21.90
N TYR A 657 0.37 37.86 -20.84
CA TYR A 657 -0.63 38.93 -20.75
C TYR A 657 0.07 40.29 -20.61
#